data_ecc7101a2aadcacafae8e26c95d884ab
#
_entry.id   ecc7101a2aadcacafae8e26c95d884ab
#
_cell.length_a   1.000
_cell.length_b   1.000
_cell.length_c   1.000
_cell.angle_alpha   90.00
_cell.angle_beta   90.00
_cell.angle_gamma   90.00
#
_symmetry.space_group_name_H-M   'P 1'
#
loop_
_entity.id
_entity.type
_entity.pdbx_description
1 polymer ?
#
loop_
_entity_poly.entity_id
_entity_poly.type
_entity_poly.pdbx_seq_one_letter_code
_entity_poly.pdbx_strand_id
1 'polypeptide(L)'
;MRMGARITLLMIWLLALAALGWVVSQRLKVSTDLRSFMPAPTTPDQRLLMEQVGDGPGSRLLLLSIAGRSDAQLAALSRGLAAALKPDRRYTQVLNGSFDLGALDPSLLPYRYLLSSTLDTQPLDEAYLADQLEQRLDDLSSPAASMLKGLLPRDPTLEMLKLAERWAPAKSPQLRDGVWFSPRHEALLLVQTVAAGFDPGAQQQAIDGIEQAFHALPGSSGAKLDLSGPGYFSVVIGAQTRHQADWIGRISTIGFIALLLLAYRSFSSLLLSALPIASAALAGIAVLTLAFPEVHGITLAFGFTLLGVAQEYPIRVLSHRRAGEDALQSVRALWPLLLTAIASACIAYLAFYASGVNGLKQLAVFTIVGLLVAGFSTRYLLPHLLPRRVRDVAEMGWLIKARDWVDRLPRPRWIPALVALAIALMLALAPGPFWQNNLAALTPLPTAMLQHDARLRDALGAPDVRYLLVLQASTEQGVLALSEQLQPQIDALIAKHAVDAVELPSHYLPPTARQQERQQKLPDRATLQQDLDAALQGLPFRADLFQPFVQDVETARALPPLTPEKYAQSPLGQRLAAMLVQRDGHWLGLGTISGIHDVAALQALGASSHGNVRLLDLKAASESLVAAYRTRILQALLIASLLLVLTISFALRSARRAWHVLAPMTLATFLVLAVERLAGIEISLFHLVALILAGGLGLHYALFFERDTGDPAEQRRTLHATIVCVLSALLVFGMLAWATIPVLRAIGLTVSLGVAFHFCLSILMAPHTHVAED
;
A
#
# COMPACT_ATOMS: atom_id res chain seq x y z
N MET A 1 -45.43 -9.96 -25.70
CA MET A 1 -44.49 -10.78 -26.54
C MET A 1 -45.01 -12.23 -26.57
N ARG A 2 -44.93 -12.89 -27.73
CA ARG A 2 -45.22 -14.32 -27.86
C ARG A 2 -44.19 -15.13 -27.03
N MET A 3 -44.60 -16.29 -26.47
CA MET A 3 -43.73 -17.09 -25.57
C MET A 3 -42.37 -17.43 -26.20
N GLY A 4 -42.32 -17.68 -27.51
CA GLY A 4 -41.08 -17.90 -28.25
C GLY A 4 -40.08 -16.69 -28.17
N ALA A 5 -40.59 -15.46 -28.35
CA ALA A 5 -39.71 -14.27 -28.28
C ALA A 5 -39.14 -14.00 -26.90
N ARG A 6 -39.79 -14.46 -25.82
CA ARG A 6 -39.22 -14.37 -24.44
C ARG A 6 -38.11 -15.38 -24.25
N ILE A 7 -38.27 -16.60 -24.76
CA ILE A 7 -37.25 -17.65 -24.70
C ILE A 7 -36.04 -17.22 -25.52
N THR A 8 -36.23 -16.67 -26.73
CA THR A 8 -35.13 -16.20 -27.57
C THR A 8 -34.34 -15.07 -26.88
N LEU A 9 -35.05 -14.10 -26.26
CA LEU A 9 -34.37 -13.02 -25.51
C LEU A 9 -33.53 -13.57 -24.35
N LEU A 10 -34.08 -14.52 -23.59
CA LEU A 10 -33.36 -15.16 -22.49
C LEU A 10 -32.14 -15.93 -22.98
N MET A 11 -32.27 -16.68 -24.08
CA MET A 11 -31.17 -17.44 -24.68
C MET A 11 -30.03 -16.52 -25.15
N ILE A 12 -30.37 -15.44 -25.86
CA ILE A 12 -29.40 -14.43 -26.29
C ILE A 12 -28.66 -13.85 -25.06
N TRP A 13 -29.42 -13.55 -24.01
CA TRP A 13 -28.86 -13.02 -22.76
C TRP A 13 -27.92 -14.00 -22.09
N LEU A 14 -28.31 -15.27 -21.96
CA LEU A 14 -27.48 -16.32 -21.37
C LEU A 14 -26.21 -16.58 -22.19
N LEU A 15 -26.31 -16.54 -23.52
CA LEU A 15 -25.16 -16.66 -24.42
C LEU A 15 -24.19 -15.48 -24.23
N ALA A 16 -24.72 -14.26 -24.10
CA ALA A 16 -23.90 -13.07 -23.82
C ALA A 16 -23.19 -13.20 -22.47
N LEU A 17 -23.87 -13.65 -21.41
CA LEU A 17 -23.25 -13.89 -20.11
C LEU A 17 -22.19 -15.01 -20.17
N ALA A 18 -22.45 -16.09 -20.91
CA ALA A 18 -21.48 -17.16 -21.11
C ALA A 18 -20.22 -16.66 -21.83
N ALA A 19 -20.38 -15.83 -22.87
CA ALA A 19 -19.27 -15.22 -23.59
C ALA A 19 -18.46 -14.29 -22.68
N LEU A 20 -19.12 -13.44 -21.88
CA LEU A 20 -18.44 -12.59 -20.90
C LEU A 20 -17.71 -13.42 -19.85
N GLY A 21 -18.34 -14.49 -19.33
CA GLY A 21 -17.72 -15.42 -18.40
C GLY A 21 -16.48 -16.11 -18.96
N TRP A 22 -16.53 -16.48 -20.24
CA TRP A 22 -15.37 -17.02 -20.93
C TRP A 22 -14.23 -16.01 -21.06
N VAL A 23 -14.52 -14.77 -21.44
CA VAL A 23 -13.51 -13.70 -21.49
C VAL A 23 -12.86 -13.50 -20.11
N VAL A 24 -13.66 -13.46 -19.06
CA VAL A 24 -13.16 -13.31 -17.67
C VAL A 24 -12.24 -14.49 -17.30
N SER A 25 -12.66 -15.74 -17.59
CA SER A 25 -11.87 -16.93 -17.25
C SER A 25 -10.51 -16.97 -17.93
N GLN A 26 -10.40 -16.40 -19.14
CA GLN A 26 -9.15 -16.41 -19.92
C GLN A 26 -8.22 -15.22 -19.57
N ARG A 27 -8.77 -14.10 -19.14
CA ARG A 27 -8.00 -12.85 -19.04
C ARG A 27 -7.87 -12.28 -17.62
N LEU A 28 -8.64 -12.76 -16.65
CA LEU A 28 -8.62 -12.20 -15.31
C LEU A 28 -7.29 -12.53 -14.62
N LYS A 29 -6.47 -11.49 -14.46
CA LYS A 29 -5.29 -11.51 -13.61
C LYS A 29 -5.56 -10.57 -12.44
N VAL A 30 -5.59 -11.14 -11.23
CA VAL A 30 -5.82 -10.36 -10.01
C VAL A 30 -4.50 -9.97 -9.41
N SER A 31 -4.28 -8.66 -9.28
CA SER A 31 -3.12 -8.08 -8.58
C SER A 31 -3.50 -7.71 -7.15
N THR A 32 -2.58 -7.93 -6.24
CA THR A 32 -2.68 -7.47 -4.84
C THR A 32 -1.77 -6.28 -4.56
N ASP A 33 -1.14 -5.73 -5.58
CA ASP A 33 -0.20 -4.61 -5.47
C ASP A 33 -0.92 -3.30 -5.10
N LEU A 34 -0.79 -2.91 -3.84
CA LEU A 34 -1.39 -1.69 -3.29
C LEU A 34 -0.91 -0.40 -3.98
N ARG A 35 0.21 -0.45 -4.71
CA ARG A 35 0.70 0.71 -5.49
C ARG A 35 -0.30 1.17 -6.55
N SER A 36 -1.17 0.29 -7.03
CA SER A 36 -2.26 0.66 -7.96
C SER A 36 -3.26 1.65 -7.37
N PHE A 37 -3.36 1.72 -6.03
CA PHE A 37 -4.16 2.71 -5.31
C PHE A 37 -3.36 3.93 -4.85
N MET A 38 -2.04 3.87 -5.06
CA MET A 38 -1.22 5.04 -4.85
C MET A 38 -1.25 5.95 -6.07
N PRO A 39 -1.08 7.21 -5.85
CA PRO A 39 -0.99 8.25 -6.85
C PRO A 39 0.19 8.08 -7.81
N ALA A 40 0.02 8.52 -9.05
CA ALA A 40 1.16 8.69 -9.94
C ALA A 40 2.04 9.84 -9.38
N PRO A 41 3.32 9.59 -9.10
CA PRO A 41 4.21 10.59 -8.56
C PRO A 41 4.40 11.76 -9.55
N THR A 42 4.40 12.97 -9.02
CA THR A 42 4.56 14.19 -9.82
C THR A 42 5.93 14.84 -9.63
N THR A 43 6.61 14.55 -8.51
CA THR A 43 7.94 15.07 -8.20
C THR A 43 8.98 13.93 -8.23
N PRO A 44 10.28 14.26 -8.42
CA PRO A 44 11.34 13.26 -8.35
C PRO A 44 11.37 12.53 -7.01
N ASP A 45 11.11 13.23 -5.90
CA ASP A 45 11.11 12.67 -4.55
C ASP A 45 9.97 11.68 -4.34
N GLN A 46 8.79 12.00 -4.87
CA GLN A 46 7.65 11.08 -4.83
C GLN A 46 7.90 9.81 -5.66
N ARG A 47 8.66 9.93 -6.77
CA ARG A 47 9.05 8.77 -7.58
C ARG A 47 10.03 7.87 -6.83
N LEU A 48 11.05 8.46 -6.20
CA LEU A 48 12.00 7.72 -5.36
C LEU A 48 11.31 7.03 -4.19
N LEU A 49 10.35 7.73 -3.54
CA LEU A 49 9.53 7.13 -2.49
C LEU A 49 8.80 5.87 -3.00
N MET A 50 8.12 5.97 -4.14
CA MET A 50 7.34 4.86 -4.70
C MET A 50 8.20 3.65 -5.04
N GLU A 51 9.44 3.87 -5.51
CA GLU A 51 10.37 2.79 -5.82
C GLU A 51 10.97 2.18 -4.56
N GLN A 52 11.41 3.00 -3.61
CA GLN A 52 12.01 2.51 -2.36
C GLN A 52 10.99 1.75 -1.51
N VAL A 53 9.76 2.26 -1.42
CA VAL A 53 8.68 1.62 -0.67
C VAL A 53 8.18 0.37 -1.40
N GLY A 54 8.13 0.39 -2.75
CA GLY A 54 7.60 -0.73 -3.55
C GLY A 54 8.57 -1.88 -3.73
N ASP A 55 9.71 -1.62 -4.33
CA ASP A 55 10.66 -2.64 -4.79
C ASP A 55 12.05 -2.50 -4.15
N GLY A 56 12.25 -1.50 -3.30
CA GLY A 56 13.51 -1.27 -2.60
C GLY A 56 13.91 -2.44 -1.70
N PRO A 57 15.21 -2.63 -1.45
CA PRO A 57 15.71 -3.71 -0.61
C PRO A 57 15.06 -3.75 0.78
N GLY A 58 14.75 -2.58 1.34
CA GLY A 58 14.12 -2.45 2.65
C GLY A 58 12.71 -3.02 2.73
N SER A 59 11.95 -3.02 1.63
CA SER A 59 10.59 -3.56 1.58
C SER A 59 10.57 -5.10 1.59
N ARG A 60 11.66 -5.75 1.21
CA ARG A 60 11.83 -7.20 1.12
C ARG A 60 12.48 -7.81 2.37
N LEU A 61 12.80 -6.98 3.36
CA LEU A 61 13.45 -7.45 4.58
C LEU A 61 12.43 -8.05 5.55
N LEU A 62 12.76 -9.23 6.05
CA LEU A 62 12.15 -9.87 7.20
C LEU A 62 13.15 -9.88 8.35
N LEU A 63 12.72 -9.40 9.50
CA LEU A 63 13.49 -9.38 10.74
C LEU A 63 12.99 -10.53 11.61
N LEU A 64 13.90 -11.38 12.06
CA LEU A 64 13.56 -12.54 12.86
C LEU A 64 14.25 -12.47 14.21
N SER A 65 13.57 -12.92 15.25
CA SER A 65 14.17 -13.21 16.56
C SER A 65 13.78 -14.60 17.06
N ILE A 66 14.72 -15.29 17.70
CA ILE A 66 14.52 -16.59 18.33
C ILE A 66 14.77 -16.43 19.81
N ALA A 67 13.80 -16.82 20.64
CA ALA A 67 13.83 -16.66 22.09
C ALA A 67 13.37 -17.93 22.84
N GLY A 68 13.52 -17.95 24.15
CA GLY A 68 12.95 -18.99 25.01
C GLY A 68 13.87 -20.17 25.31
N ARG A 69 15.18 -20.06 25.00
CA ARG A 69 16.21 -21.06 25.31
C ARG A 69 17.49 -20.38 25.82
N SER A 70 18.52 -21.18 26.18
CA SER A 70 19.84 -20.64 26.52
C SER A 70 20.54 -20.06 25.29
N ASP A 71 21.47 -19.09 25.50
CA ASP A 71 22.18 -18.40 24.41
C ASP A 71 22.85 -19.41 23.46
N ALA A 72 23.51 -20.45 23.98
CA ALA A 72 24.15 -21.48 23.14
C ALA A 72 23.15 -22.27 22.28
N GLN A 73 21.97 -22.59 22.83
CA GLN A 73 20.90 -23.27 22.08
C GLN A 73 20.29 -22.34 21.05
N LEU A 74 20.07 -21.06 21.36
CA LEU A 74 19.59 -20.05 20.41
C LEU A 74 20.59 -19.82 19.28
N ALA A 75 21.87 -19.79 19.59
CA ALA A 75 22.93 -19.67 18.58
C ALA A 75 22.96 -20.89 17.64
N ALA A 76 22.77 -22.09 18.17
CA ALA A 76 22.68 -23.32 17.36
C ALA A 76 21.44 -23.29 16.44
N LEU A 77 20.28 -22.87 16.96
CA LEU A 77 19.04 -22.71 16.17
C LEU A 77 19.21 -21.63 15.08
N SER A 78 19.83 -20.49 15.40
CA SER A 78 20.09 -19.42 14.45
C SER A 78 21.00 -19.90 13.29
N ARG A 79 22.10 -20.61 13.60
CA ARG A 79 22.98 -21.20 12.57
C ARG A 79 22.25 -22.25 11.72
N GLY A 80 21.48 -23.13 12.38
CA GLY A 80 20.70 -24.17 11.69
C GLY A 80 19.66 -23.57 10.74
N LEU A 81 18.93 -22.57 11.20
CA LEU A 81 17.95 -21.87 10.39
C LEU A 81 18.61 -21.16 9.20
N ALA A 82 19.67 -20.41 9.44
CA ALA A 82 20.41 -19.75 8.37
C ALA A 82 20.94 -20.73 7.33
N ALA A 83 21.49 -21.87 7.75
CA ALA A 83 21.97 -22.93 6.85
C ALA A 83 20.83 -23.56 6.03
N ALA A 84 19.65 -23.74 6.61
CA ALA A 84 18.49 -24.29 5.92
C ALA A 84 17.90 -23.31 4.88
N LEU A 85 17.94 -22.00 5.17
CA LEU A 85 17.37 -20.99 4.28
C LEU A 85 18.29 -20.54 3.14
N LYS A 86 19.62 -20.57 3.32
CA LYS A 86 20.61 -20.15 2.30
C LYS A 86 20.45 -20.80 0.92
N PRO A 87 20.19 -22.12 0.77
CA PRO A 87 20.01 -22.74 -0.54
C PRO A 87 18.64 -22.51 -1.17
N ASP A 88 17.70 -21.94 -0.45
CA ASP A 88 16.33 -21.76 -0.91
C ASP A 88 16.20 -20.53 -1.79
N ARG A 89 15.72 -20.70 -3.02
CA ARG A 89 15.59 -19.64 -4.02
C ARG A 89 14.56 -18.56 -3.68
N ARG A 90 13.78 -18.74 -2.61
CA ARG A 90 12.84 -17.71 -2.10
C ARG A 90 13.54 -16.56 -1.40
N TYR A 91 14.79 -16.76 -1.00
CA TYR A 91 15.59 -15.78 -0.27
C TYR A 91 16.82 -15.38 -1.06
N THR A 92 17.09 -14.08 -1.12
CA THR A 92 18.30 -13.53 -1.75
C THR A 92 19.44 -13.44 -0.75
N GLN A 93 19.13 -13.21 0.52
CA GLN A 93 20.14 -13.06 1.57
C GLN A 93 19.61 -13.55 2.92
N VAL A 94 20.49 -14.23 3.69
CA VAL A 94 20.21 -14.67 5.05
C VAL A 94 21.42 -14.35 5.91
N LEU A 95 21.26 -13.43 6.87
CA LEU A 95 22.32 -12.95 7.76
C LEU A 95 21.92 -13.18 9.21
N ASN A 96 22.85 -13.69 10.02
CA ASN A 96 22.66 -13.92 11.45
C ASN A 96 23.88 -13.52 12.28
N GLY A 97 24.82 -12.79 11.67
CA GLY A 97 26.07 -12.41 12.33
C GLY A 97 27.20 -13.45 12.23
N SER A 98 26.90 -14.67 11.76
CA SER A 98 27.97 -15.62 11.51
C SER A 98 28.82 -15.11 10.34
N PHE A 99 30.02 -14.72 10.67
CA PHE A 99 30.99 -14.29 9.69
C PHE A 99 31.79 -15.53 9.22
N ASP A 100 31.62 -15.90 7.98
CA ASP A 100 32.42 -16.93 7.34
C ASP A 100 33.47 -16.25 6.47
N LEU A 101 34.71 -16.27 6.92
CA LEU A 101 35.84 -15.77 6.15
C LEU A 101 35.96 -16.48 4.79
N GLY A 102 35.48 -17.72 4.67
CA GLY A 102 35.40 -18.46 3.41
C GLY A 102 34.33 -17.95 2.45
N ALA A 103 33.38 -17.13 2.95
CA ALA A 103 32.34 -16.48 2.12
C ALA A 103 32.83 -15.14 1.53
N LEU A 104 33.96 -14.62 1.94
CA LEU A 104 34.61 -13.48 1.26
C LEU A 104 34.99 -13.93 -0.14
N ASP A 105 34.59 -13.16 -1.14
CA ASP A 105 34.96 -13.42 -2.53
C ASP A 105 36.49 -13.36 -2.69
N PRO A 106 37.13 -14.47 -2.98
CA PRO A 106 38.61 -14.51 -3.12
C PRO A 106 39.09 -13.53 -4.20
N SER A 107 38.24 -13.13 -5.13
CA SER A 107 38.60 -12.19 -6.20
C SER A 107 38.82 -10.76 -5.67
N LEU A 108 38.30 -10.41 -4.47
CA LEU A 108 38.51 -9.12 -3.83
C LEU A 108 39.86 -9.03 -3.07
N LEU A 109 40.47 -10.16 -2.76
CA LEU A 109 41.74 -10.19 -1.99
C LEU A 109 42.84 -9.35 -2.62
N PRO A 110 43.11 -9.40 -3.94
CA PRO A 110 44.10 -8.53 -4.57
C PRO A 110 43.72 -7.03 -4.51
N TYR A 111 42.44 -6.69 -4.41
CA TYR A 111 41.96 -5.31 -4.37
C TYR A 111 41.95 -4.69 -2.95
N ARG A 112 42.28 -5.45 -1.89
CA ARG A 112 42.09 -5.03 -0.50
C ARG A 112 42.69 -3.67 -0.16
N TYR A 113 43.92 -3.38 -0.64
CA TYR A 113 44.57 -2.09 -0.41
C TYR A 113 44.02 -0.96 -1.28
N LEU A 114 43.38 -1.27 -2.39
CA LEU A 114 42.72 -0.28 -3.23
C LEU A 114 41.35 0.13 -2.64
N LEU A 115 40.72 -0.83 -1.95
CA LEU A 115 39.43 -0.63 -1.32
C LEU A 115 39.51 -0.05 0.10
N SER A 116 40.55 -0.44 0.88
CA SER A 116 40.75 0.03 2.24
C SER A 116 41.32 1.47 2.26
N SER A 117 41.15 2.17 3.36
CA SER A 117 41.70 3.52 3.57
C SER A 117 43.10 3.49 4.19
N THR A 118 43.69 2.34 4.42
CA THR A 118 45.00 2.21 5.09
C THR A 118 46.09 3.04 4.39
N LEU A 119 46.20 2.93 3.07
CA LEU A 119 47.17 3.68 2.28
C LEU A 119 46.90 5.19 2.19
N ASP A 120 45.78 5.68 2.71
CA ASP A 120 45.52 7.12 2.80
C ASP A 120 46.28 7.76 3.96
N THR A 121 46.57 6.99 5.02
CA THR A 121 47.21 7.47 6.25
C THR A 121 48.53 6.78 6.60
N GLN A 122 48.73 5.56 6.14
CA GLN A 122 49.88 4.72 6.50
C GLN A 122 50.53 4.18 5.22
N PRO A 123 51.81 4.40 5.00
CA PRO A 123 52.55 3.72 3.93
C PRO A 123 52.71 2.23 4.27
N LEU A 124 52.84 1.38 3.25
CA LEU A 124 53.14 -0.03 3.43
C LEU A 124 54.65 -0.23 3.46
N ASP A 125 55.28 0.19 4.56
CA ASP A 125 56.70 0.19 4.78
C ASP A 125 57.15 -0.76 5.92
N GLU A 126 58.45 -0.85 6.18
CA GLU A 126 59.06 -1.68 7.23
C GLU A 126 58.39 -1.45 8.60
N ALA A 127 58.19 -0.17 9.00
CA ALA A 127 57.69 0.19 10.32
C ALA A 127 56.24 -0.30 10.49
N TYR A 128 55.40 -0.08 9.48
CA TYR A 128 54.01 -0.54 9.49
C TYR A 128 53.92 -2.08 9.47
N LEU A 129 54.75 -2.74 8.64
CA LEU A 129 54.76 -4.20 8.57
C LEU A 129 55.24 -4.83 9.88
N ALA A 130 56.27 -4.27 10.54
CA ALA A 130 56.76 -4.73 11.83
C ALA A 130 55.67 -4.67 12.91
N ASP A 131 55.00 -3.50 13.06
CA ASP A 131 53.91 -3.32 14.00
C ASP A 131 52.77 -4.32 13.75
N GLN A 132 52.37 -4.50 12.49
CA GLN A 132 51.32 -5.45 12.13
C GLN A 132 51.70 -6.91 12.37
N LEU A 133 52.95 -7.31 12.15
CA LEU A 133 53.41 -8.67 12.38
C LEU A 133 53.57 -8.99 13.87
N GLU A 134 53.97 -8.02 14.70
CA GLU A 134 53.97 -8.15 16.15
C GLU A 134 52.53 -8.38 16.69
N GLN A 135 51.56 -7.59 16.22
CA GLN A 135 50.16 -7.80 16.56
C GLN A 135 49.65 -9.18 16.17
N ARG A 136 50.10 -9.72 15.04
CA ARG A 136 49.74 -11.11 14.61
C ARG A 136 50.25 -12.18 15.55
N LEU A 137 51.38 -11.99 16.22
CA LEU A 137 51.83 -12.91 17.24
C LEU A 137 50.87 -12.97 18.43
N ASP A 138 50.42 -11.82 18.87
CA ASP A 138 49.43 -11.73 19.96
C ASP A 138 48.12 -12.40 19.54
N ASP A 139 47.65 -12.12 18.34
CA ASP A 139 46.43 -12.73 17.78
C ASP A 139 46.51 -14.26 17.68
N LEU A 140 47.68 -14.79 17.26
CA LEU A 140 47.94 -16.24 17.17
C LEU A 140 47.98 -16.92 18.54
N SER A 141 48.22 -16.17 19.60
CA SER A 141 48.14 -16.66 20.99
C SER A 141 46.73 -16.63 21.56
N SER A 142 45.77 -16.01 20.85
CA SER A 142 44.37 -15.84 21.22
C SER A 142 43.46 -16.97 20.70
N PRO A 143 42.24 -17.11 21.20
CA PRO A 143 41.24 -18.05 20.66
C PRO A 143 40.91 -17.80 19.17
N ALA A 144 41.21 -16.63 18.62
CA ALA A 144 40.97 -16.27 17.23
C ALA A 144 42.02 -16.91 16.26
N ALA A 145 43.08 -17.52 16.76
CA ALA A 145 44.17 -18.10 15.99
C ALA A 145 43.69 -19.05 14.88
N SER A 146 42.68 -19.86 15.15
CA SER A 146 42.14 -20.82 14.18
C SER A 146 41.53 -20.16 12.94
N MET A 147 40.95 -18.98 13.10
CA MET A 147 40.34 -18.19 12.02
C MET A 147 41.42 -17.46 11.18
N LEU A 148 42.44 -16.97 11.83
CA LEU A 148 43.45 -16.11 11.21
C LEU A 148 44.51 -16.89 10.44
N LYS A 149 44.84 -18.12 10.86
CA LYS A 149 45.88 -18.97 10.23
C LYS A 149 45.72 -19.13 8.71
N GLY A 150 44.50 -19.21 8.20
CA GLY A 150 44.23 -19.35 6.78
C GLY A 150 44.45 -18.06 5.96
N LEU A 151 44.30 -16.91 6.57
CA LEU A 151 44.44 -15.60 5.92
C LEU A 151 45.87 -15.06 6.00
N LEU A 152 46.56 -15.33 7.09
CA LEU A 152 47.83 -14.71 7.46
C LEU A 152 48.89 -14.73 6.35
N PRO A 153 49.09 -15.84 5.60
CA PRO A 153 50.12 -15.87 4.54
C PRO A 153 49.89 -14.91 3.38
N ARG A 154 48.61 -14.57 3.12
CA ARG A 154 48.21 -13.66 2.05
C ARG A 154 47.85 -12.26 2.53
N ASP A 155 47.43 -12.10 3.79
CA ASP A 155 46.98 -10.84 4.35
C ASP A 155 47.50 -10.62 5.79
N PRO A 156 48.84 -10.41 5.94
CA PRO A 156 49.48 -10.22 7.25
C PRO A 156 49.00 -8.96 7.97
N THR A 157 48.49 -7.97 7.25
CA THR A 157 47.96 -6.72 7.78
C THR A 157 46.46 -6.77 8.08
N LEU A 158 45.84 -7.92 7.81
CA LEU A 158 44.40 -8.16 7.96
C LEU A 158 43.51 -7.11 7.29
N GLU A 159 43.89 -6.60 6.11
CA GLU A 159 43.12 -5.59 5.38
C GLU A 159 41.72 -6.09 5.00
N MET A 160 41.54 -7.38 4.70
CA MET A 160 40.23 -7.97 4.45
C MET A 160 39.35 -7.94 5.70
N LEU A 161 39.93 -8.13 6.88
CA LEU A 161 39.17 -8.02 8.14
C LEU A 161 38.78 -6.58 8.41
N LYS A 162 39.67 -5.60 8.22
CA LYS A 162 39.38 -4.16 8.34
C LYS A 162 38.30 -3.73 7.36
N LEU A 163 38.31 -4.25 6.13
CA LEU A 163 37.27 -4.02 5.15
C LEU A 163 35.95 -4.63 5.60
N ALA A 164 35.97 -5.86 6.11
CA ALA A 164 34.75 -6.50 6.61
C ALA A 164 34.14 -5.77 7.81
N GLU A 165 34.98 -5.28 8.73
CA GLU A 165 34.55 -4.43 9.84
C GLU A 165 33.96 -3.10 9.34
N ARG A 166 34.59 -2.49 8.34
CA ARG A 166 34.06 -1.27 7.71
C ARG A 166 32.72 -1.49 7.04
N TRP A 167 32.52 -2.63 6.36
CA TRP A 167 31.27 -2.98 5.69
C TRP A 167 30.19 -3.50 6.65
N ALA A 168 30.57 -3.79 7.90
CA ALA A 168 29.59 -4.15 8.93
C ALA A 168 28.69 -2.95 9.25
N PRO A 169 27.41 -3.18 9.61
CA PRO A 169 26.55 -2.10 10.07
C PRO A 169 27.17 -1.38 11.27
N ALA A 170 27.15 -0.05 11.29
CA ALA A 170 27.78 0.76 12.34
C ALA A 170 27.25 0.47 13.74
N LYS A 171 26.00 0.05 13.86
CA LYS A 171 25.37 -0.46 15.08
C LYS A 171 25.14 -1.95 14.91
N SER A 172 26.20 -2.75 15.06
CA SER A 172 26.09 -4.20 14.99
C SER A 172 25.49 -4.76 16.27
N PRO A 173 24.59 -5.76 16.18
CA PRO A 173 24.14 -6.50 17.36
C PRO A 173 25.31 -7.14 18.12
N GLN A 174 25.10 -7.44 19.41
CA GLN A 174 26.11 -8.15 20.17
C GLN A 174 26.37 -9.53 19.54
N LEU A 175 27.63 -9.84 19.28
CA LEU A 175 28.03 -11.16 18.79
C LEU A 175 28.25 -12.08 19.98
N ARG A 176 27.48 -13.20 20.06
CA ARG A 176 27.66 -14.27 21.06
C ARG A 176 27.61 -15.61 20.35
N ASP A 177 28.52 -16.50 20.67
CA ASP A 177 28.67 -17.80 20.00
C ASP A 177 28.64 -17.70 18.45
N GLY A 178 29.16 -16.60 17.91
CA GLY A 178 29.27 -16.34 16.47
C GLY A 178 27.95 -15.96 15.79
N VAL A 179 26.90 -15.56 16.52
CA VAL A 179 25.65 -15.06 15.98
C VAL A 179 25.20 -13.77 16.68
N TRP A 180 24.29 -13.03 16.05
CA TRP A 180 23.74 -11.78 16.58
C TRP A 180 22.74 -12.03 17.72
N PHE A 181 22.87 -11.26 18.78
CA PHE A 181 21.93 -11.25 19.91
C PHE A 181 21.41 -9.83 20.17
N SER A 182 20.12 -9.76 20.53
CA SER A 182 19.51 -8.56 21.09
C SER A 182 19.96 -8.36 22.56
N PRO A 183 19.83 -7.14 23.13
CA PRO A 183 20.02 -6.90 24.55
C PRO A 183 19.11 -7.75 25.46
N ARG A 184 18.07 -8.36 24.91
CA ARG A 184 17.11 -9.24 25.62
C ARG A 184 17.43 -10.74 25.50
N HIS A 185 18.65 -11.10 25.08
CA HIS A 185 19.05 -12.49 24.87
C HIS A 185 18.22 -13.24 23.81
N GLU A 186 17.84 -12.57 22.72
CA GLU A 186 17.19 -13.19 21.58
C GLU A 186 18.20 -13.30 20.43
N ALA A 187 18.30 -14.45 19.80
CA ALA A 187 19.15 -14.59 18.61
C ALA A 187 18.44 -13.94 17.41
N LEU A 188 19.16 -13.09 16.68
CA LEU A 188 18.62 -12.26 15.61
C LEU A 188 19.05 -12.79 14.24
N LEU A 189 18.14 -12.69 13.26
CA LEU A 189 18.43 -12.95 11.85
C LEU A 189 17.76 -11.88 10.99
N LEU A 190 18.40 -11.61 9.84
CA LEU A 190 17.86 -10.78 8.79
C LEU A 190 17.75 -11.62 7.53
N VAL A 191 16.55 -11.69 6.96
CA VAL A 191 16.27 -12.45 5.74
C VAL A 191 15.70 -11.51 4.70
N GLN A 192 16.30 -11.50 3.50
CA GLN A 192 15.78 -10.77 2.35
C GLN A 192 15.10 -11.73 1.39
N THR A 193 13.81 -11.45 1.09
CA THR A 193 13.03 -12.28 0.17
C THR A 193 13.21 -11.84 -1.28
N VAL A 194 13.03 -12.77 -2.23
CA VAL A 194 12.90 -12.46 -3.66
C VAL A 194 11.58 -11.76 -3.94
N ALA A 195 10.53 -12.16 -3.22
CA ALA A 195 9.20 -11.59 -3.34
C ALA A 195 9.19 -10.10 -2.95
N ALA A 196 8.41 -9.30 -3.69
CA ALA A 196 8.18 -7.91 -3.33
C ALA A 196 7.45 -7.81 -1.98
N GLY A 197 7.77 -6.80 -1.16
CA GLY A 197 7.20 -6.64 0.18
C GLY A 197 5.68 -6.50 0.19
N PHE A 198 5.11 -5.99 -0.88
CA PHE A 198 3.65 -5.81 -1.04
C PHE A 198 2.94 -6.94 -1.80
N ASP A 199 3.60 -8.07 -2.03
CA ASP A 199 2.96 -9.29 -2.52
C ASP A 199 2.68 -10.24 -1.34
N PRO A 200 1.49 -10.16 -0.71
CA PRO A 200 1.17 -10.97 0.46
C PRO A 200 1.12 -12.46 0.16
N GLY A 201 0.86 -12.85 -1.10
CA GLY A 201 0.83 -14.27 -1.49
C GLY A 201 2.22 -14.90 -1.54
N ALA A 202 3.16 -14.24 -2.22
CA ALA A 202 4.53 -14.71 -2.31
C ALA A 202 5.28 -14.54 -0.96
N GLN A 203 5.00 -13.48 -0.21
CA GLN A 203 5.54 -13.30 1.13
C GLN A 203 5.03 -14.37 2.12
N GLN A 204 3.76 -14.78 2.03
CA GLN A 204 3.25 -15.90 2.83
C GLN A 204 4.04 -17.19 2.56
N GLN A 205 4.31 -17.51 1.30
CA GLN A 205 5.11 -18.69 0.94
C GLN A 205 6.54 -18.62 1.49
N ALA A 206 7.13 -17.43 1.52
CA ALA A 206 8.43 -17.22 2.13
C ALA A 206 8.39 -17.41 3.65
N ILE A 207 7.39 -16.83 4.32
CA ILE A 207 7.21 -16.96 5.77
C ILE A 207 6.93 -18.41 6.16
N ASP A 208 6.03 -19.10 5.46
CA ASP A 208 5.75 -20.53 5.70
C ASP A 208 7.02 -21.39 5.56
N GLY A 209 7.89 -21.04 4.61
CA GLY A 209 9.17 -21.70 4.46
C GLY A 209 10.14 -21.47 5.62
N ILE A 210 10.19 -20.26 6.17
CA ILE A 210 10.98 -19.95 7.37
C ILE A 210 10.46 -20.74 8.58
N GLU A 211 9.13 -20.73 8.80
CA GLU A 211 8.50 -21.45 9.91
C GLU A 211 8.71 -22.96 9.79
N GLN A 212 8.53 -23.54 8.60
CA GLN A 212 8.78 -24.97 8.34
C GLN A 212 10.24 -25.34 8.59
N ALA A 213 11.18 -24.53 8.09
CA ALA A 213 12.61 -24.76 8.32
C ALA A 213 12.95 -24.69 9.80
N PHE A 214 12.39 -23.72 10.53
CA PHE A 214 12.60 -23.57 11.99
C PHE A 214 12.06 -24.77 12.76
N HIS A 215 10.83 -25.20 12.49
CA HIS A 215 10.20 -26.32 13.18
C HIS A 215 10.88 -27.67 12.89
N ALA A 216 11.55 -27.79 11.75
CA ALA A 216 12.33 -28.99 11.40
C ALA A 216 13.69 -29.09 12.14
N LEU A 217 14.15 -28.01 12.80
CA LEU A 217 15.42 -28.00 13.50
C LEU A 217 15.34 -28.78 14.83
N PRO A 218 16.37 -29.59 15.14
CA PRO A 218 16.50 -30.19 16.47
C PRO A 218 16.58 -29.11 17.57
N GLY A 219 15.76 -29.25 18.61
CA GLY A 219 15.74 -28.29 19.71
C GLY A 219 14.86 -27.05 19.50
N SER A 220 14.15 -26.93 18.38
CA SER A 220 13.17 -25.86 18.15
C SER A 220 11.95 -25.95 19.08
N SER A 221 11.61 -27.15 19.56
CA SER A 221 10.51 -27.36 20.52
C SER A 221 10.71 -26.53 21.80
N GLY A 222 9.79 -25.59 22.07
CA GLY A 222 9.85 -24.66 23.20
C GLY A 222 10.70 -23.39 22.96
N ALA A 223 11.30 -23.23 21.82
CA ALA A 223 11.81 -21.93 21.35
C ALA A 223 10.70 -21.19 20.58
N LYS A 224 10.70 -19.87 20.66
CA LYS A 224 9.74 -19.01 19.96
C LYS A 224 10.44 -18.27 18.84
N LEU A 225 9.91 -18.39 17.63
CA LEU A 225 10.30 -17.61 16.48
C LEU A 225 9.33 -16.44 16.33
N ASP A 226 9.82 -15.23 16.36
CA ASP A 226 9.04 -14.02 16.07
C ASP A 226 9.55 -13.38 14.76
N LEU A 227 8.60 -12.93 13.93
CA LEU A 227 8.87 -12.30 12.63
C LEU A 227 8.35 -10.87 12.63
N SER A 228 9.04 -10.00 11.89
CA SER A 228 8.63 -8.63 11.61
C SER A 228 9.11 -8.17 10.24
N GLY A 229 8.67 -6.99 9.82
CA GLY A 229 9.07 -6.37 8.56
C GLY A 229 7.91 -6.18 7.59
N PRO A 230 8.11 -5.38 6.52
CA PRO A 230 7.05 -5.01 5.57
C PRO A 230 6.34 -6.21 4.93
N GLY A 231 7.10 -7.25 4.55
CA GLY A 231 6.53 -8.48 3.99
C GLY A 231 5.62 -9.21 4.97
N TYR A 232 6.01 -9.33 6.23
CA TYR A 232 5.17 -9.91 7.30
C TYR A 232 3.90 -9.09 7.54
N PHE A 233 4.02 -7.76 7.57
CA PHE A 233 2.85 -6.88 7.73
C PHE A 233 1.87 -7.02 6.57
N SER A 234 2.37 -7.13 5.34
CA SER A 234 1.51 -7.32 4.17
C SER A 234 0.69 -8.62 4.24
N VAL A 235 1.28 -9.69 4.76
CA VAL A 235 0.62 -10.98 4.97
C VAL A 235 -0.46 -10.88 6.05
N VAL A 236 -0.13 -10.29 7.21
CA VAL A 236 -1.07 -10.13 8.33
C VAL A 236 -2.27 -9.27 7.91
N ILE A 237 -2.00 -8.10 7.27
CA ILE A 237 -3.05 -7.22 6.76
C ILE A 237 -3.89 -7.94 5.70
N GLY A 238 -3.24 -8.64 4.77
CA GLY A 238 -3.91 -9.39 3.72
C GLY A 238 -4.83 -10.49 4.26
N ALA A 239 -4.38 -11.24 5.26
CA ALA A 239 -5.19 -12.28 5.92
C ALA A 239 -6.37 -11.67 6.70
N GLN A 240 -6.14 -10.60 7.47
CA GLN A 240 -7.17 -9.89 8.21
C GLN A 240 -8.21 -9.28 7.27
N THR A 241 -7.75 -8.69 6.15
CA THR A 241 -8.63 -8.10 5.14
C THR A 241 -9.53 -9.16 4.50
N ARG A 242 -8.97 -10.30 4.10
CA ARG A 242 -9.74 -11.43 3.55
C ARG A 242 -10.77 -11.96 4.54
N HIS A 243 -10.35 -12.21 5.77
CA HIS A 243 -11.27 -12.72 6.82
C HIS A 243 -12.45 -11.77 7.07
N GLN A 244 -12.18 -10.46 7.16
CA GLN A 244 -13.23 -9.46 7.34
C GLN A 244 -14.13 -9.33 6.12
N ALA A 245 -13.56 -9.31 4.91
CA ALA A 245 -14.36 -9.25 3.68
C ALA A 245 -15.31 -10.46 3.56
N ASP A 246 -14.84 -11.65 3.87
CA ASP A 246 -15.65 -12.88 3.86
C ASP A 246 -16.79 -12.84 4.89
N TRP A 247 -16.49 -12.39 6.11
CA TRP A 247 -17.49 -12.30 7.19
C TRP A 247 -18.53 -11.23 6.90
N ILE A 248 -18.10 -10.00 6.55
CA ILE A 248 -18.98 -8.90 6.17
C ILE A 248 -19.82 -9.27 4.96
N GLY A 249 -19.20 -9.87 3.94
CA GLY A 249 -19.89 -10.32 2.73
C GLY A 249 -20.98 -11.34 3.00
N ARG A 250 -20.70 -12.35 3.84
CA ARG A 250 -21.70 -13.38 4.21
C ARG A 250 -22.89 -12.77 4.96
N ILE A 251 -22.63 -11.96 6.01
CA ILE A 251 -23.70 -11.34 6.79
C ILE A 251 -24.53 -10.37 5.94
N SER A 252 -23.86 -9.52 5.15
CA SER A 252 -24.54 -8.58 4.27
C SER A 252 -25.41 -9.31 3.24
N THR A 253 -24.94 -10.41 2.67
CA THR A 253 -25.70 -11.22 1.71
C THR A 253 -26.92 -11.87 2.36
N ILE A 254 -26.75 -12.51 3.53
CA ILE A 254 -27.86 -13.13 4.27
C ILE A 254 -28.89 -12.06 4.67
N GLY A 255 -28.42 -10.95 5.24
CA GLY A 255 -29.27 -9.84 5.63
C GLY A 255 -30.04 -9.23 4.44
N PHE A 256 -29.36 -9.07 3.31
CA PHE A 256 -29.99 -8.58 2.08
C PHE A 256 -31.06 -9.53 1.54
N ILE A 257 -30.77 -10.83 1.50
CA ILE A 257 -31.79 -11.85 1.13
C ILE A 257 -32.98 -11.80 2.07
N ALA A 258 -32.76 -11.74 3.38
CA ALA A 258 -33.81 -11.63 4.38
C ALA A 258 -34.63 -10.34 4.20
N LEU A 259 -33.97 -9.20 3.96
CA LEU A 259 -34.63 -7.91 3.71
C LEU A 259 -35.56 -7.99 2.49
N LEU A 260 -35.08 -8.53 1.36
CA LEU A 260 -35.90 -8.64 0.15
C LEU A 260 -37.06 -9.63 0.32
N LEU A 261 -36.83 -10.76 1.00
CA LEU A 261 -37.89 -11.71 1.32
C LEU A 261 -38.95 -11.09 2.22
N LEU A 262 -38.54 -10.27 3.19
CA LEU A 262 -39.47 -9.56 4.05
C LEU A 262 -40.28 -8.47 3.30
N ALA A 263 -39.59 -7.72 2.41
CA ALA A 263 -40.16 -6.64 1.63
C ALA A 263 -41.18 -7.14 0.59
N TYR A 264 -40.85 -8.20 -0.13
CA TYR A 264 -41.66 -8.70 -1.28
C TYR A 264 -42.37 -10.01 -1.02
N ARG A 265 -42.00 -10.76 0.02
CA ARG A 265 -42.59 -12.07 0.37
C ARG A 265 -42.63 -13.04 -0.81
N SER A 266 -41.66 -12.97 -1.70
CA SER A 266 -41.62 -13.73 -2.96
C SER A 266 -40.19 -14.13 -3.30
N PHE A 267 -39.91 -15.44 -3.28
CA PHE A 267 -38.62 -15.99 -3.65
C PHE A 267 -38.28 -15.77 -5.15
N SER A 268 -39.32 -15.86 -6.02
CA SER A 268 -39.13 -15.60 -7.45
C SER A 268 -38.73 -14.16 -7.74
N SER A 269 -39.28 -13.19 -7.00
CA SER A 269 -38.91 -11.78 -7.13
C SER A 269 -37.47 -11.53 -6.68
N LEU A 270 -37.00 -12.21 -5.62
CA LEU A 270 -35.62 -12.19 -5.18
C LEU A 270 -34.68 -12.72 -6.27
N LEU A 271 -34.94 -13.92 -6.78
CA LEU A 271 -34.09 -14.55 -7.80
C LEU A 271 -34.01 -13.71 -9.08
N LEU A 272 -35.17 -13.16 -9.52
CA LEU A 272 -35.23 -12.33 -10.72
C LEU A 272 -34.55 -10.96 -10.53
N SER A 273 -34.58 -10.39 -9.33
CA SER A 273 -33.88 -9.14 -9.05
C SER A 273 -32.35 -9.32 -8.99
N ALA A 274 -31.86 -10.52 -8.69
CA ALA A 274 -30.45 -10.84 -8.70
C ALA A 274 -29.85 -10.88 -10.12
N LEU A 275 -30.67 -11.14 -11.14
CA LEU A 275 -30.22 -11.31 -12.52
C LEU A 275 -29.58 -10.04 -13.12
N PRO A 276 -30.16 -8.84 -13.02
CA PRO A 276 -29.51 -7.58 -13.43
C PRO A 276 -28.18 -7.32 -12.71
N ILE A 277 -28.10 -7.65 -11.42
CA ILE A 277 -26.91 -7.45 -10.60
C ILE A 277 -25.79 -8.40 -11.04
N ALA A 278 -26.09 -9.71 -11.22
CA ALA A 278 -25.14 -10.68 -11.71
C ALA A 278 -24.61 -10.31 -13.11
N SER A 279 -25.50 -9.83 -13.99
CA SER A 279 -25.14 -9.35 -15.32
C SER A 279 -24.19 -8.14 -15.25
N ALA A 280 -24.50 -7.20 -14.37
CA ALA A 280 -23.69 -6.02 -14.12
C ALA A 280 -22.29 -6.37 -13.60
N ALA A 281 -22.23 -7.31 -12.64
CA ALA A 281 -20.97 -7.78 -12.07
C ALA A 281 -20.08 -8.43 -13.14
N LEU A 282 -20.64 -9.35 -13.90
CA LEU A 282 -19.89 -10.07 -14.93
C LEU A 282 -19.42 -9.16 -16.06
N ALA A 283 -20.28 -8.25 -16.51
CA ALA A 283 -19.93 -7.26 -17.54
C ALA A 283 -18.86 -6.27 -17.03
N GLY A 284 -18.98 -5.81 -15.79
CA GLY A 284 -17.98 -4.94 -15.16
C GLY A 284 -16.60 -5.60 -15.10
N ILE A 285 -16.52 -6.86 -14.63
CA ILE A 285 -15.28 -7.63 -14.61
C ILE A 285 -14.72 -7.83 -16.01
N ALA A 286 -15.57 -8.23 -16.97
CA ALA A 286 -15.14 -8.47 -18.35
C ALA A 286 -14.53 -7.22 -18.98
N VAL A 287 -15.16 -6.06 -18.82
CA VAL A 287 -14.62 -4.80 -19.35
C VAL A 287 -13.32 -4.42 -18.63
N LEU A 288 -13.19 -4.64 -17.32
CA LEU A 288 -11.93 -4.42 -16.61
C LEU A 288 -10.80 -5.27 -17.18
N THR A 289 -11.03 -6.56 -17.43
CA THR A 289 -10.00 -7.46 -17.98
C THR A 289 -9.61 -7.13 -19.41
N LEU A 290 -10.45 -6.39 -20.14
CA LEU A 290 -10.16 -5.90 -21.49
C LEU A 290 -9.46 -4.54 -21.48
N ALA A 291 -9.78 -3.68 -20.51
CA ALA A 291 -9.28 -2.30 -20.43
C ALA A 291 -7.95 -2.17 -19.67
N PHE A 292 -7.65 -3.12 -18.77
CA PHE A 292 -6.47 -3.08 -17.90
C PHE A 292 -5.70 -4.41 -17.97
N PRO A 293 -4.36 -4.37 -17.93
CA PRO A 293 -3.54 -5.60 -17.95
C PRO A 293 -3.75 -6.47 -16.71
N GLU A 294 -4.05 -5.84 -15.58
CA GLU A 294 -4.32 -6.51 -14.30
C GLU A 294 -5.47 -5.81 -13.56
N VAL A 295 -6.28 -6.57 -12.84
CA VAL A 295 -7.39 -6.07 -12.03
C VAL A 295 -7.02 -6.18 -10.56
N HIS A 296 -7.09 -5.09 -9.84
CA HIS A 296 -6.72 -5.10 -8.43
C HIS A 296 -7.81 -5.75 -7.57
N GLY A 297 -7.40 -6.62 -6.61
CA GLY A 297 -8.33 -7.34 -5.72
C GLY A 297 -9.26 -6.41 -4.91
N ILE A 298 -8.73 -5.27 -4.45
CA ILE A 298 -9.53 -4.23 -3.77
C ILE A 298 -10.58 -3.64 -4.71
N THR A 299 -10.26 -3.41 -6.00
CA THR A 299 -11.25 -2.93 -6.99
C THR A 299 -12.41 -3.90 -7.13
N LEU A 300 -12.16 -5.21 -7.14
CA LEU A 300 -13.22 -6.21 -7.18
C LEU A 300 -14.06 -6.17 -5.91
N ALA A 301 -13.44 -6.15 -4.73
CA ALA A 301 -14.14 -6.12 -3.44
C ALA A 301 -15.02 -4.87 -3.30
N PHE A 302 -14.48 -3.68 -3.58
CA PHE A 302 -15.24 -2.44 -3.58
C PHE A 302 -16.25 -2.36 -4.71
N GLY A 303 -15.91 -2.85 -5.89
CA GLY A 303 -16.79 -2.87 -7.03
C GLY A 303 -18.07 -3.66 -6.75
N PHE A 304 -17.98 -4.82 -6.12
CA PHE A 304 -19.16 -5.58 -5.68
C PHE A 304 -20.00 -4.82 -4.66
N THR A 305 -19.39 -4.10 -3.75
CA THR A 305 -20.11 -3.25 -2.79
C THR A 305 -20.83 -2.10 -3.51
N LEU A 306 -20.19 -1.49 -4.53
CA LEU A 306 -20.80 -0.42 -5.34
C LEU A 306 -21.91 -0.93 -6.25
N LEU A 307 -21.90 -2.18 -6.67
CA LEU A 307 -23.03 -2.80 -7.36
C LEU A 307 -24.27 -2.90 -6.46
N GLY A 308 -24.12 -2.73 -5.14
CA GLY A 308 -25.26 -2.48 -4.24
C GLY A 308 -26.13 -1.30 -4.65
N VAL A 309 -25.56 -0.28 -5.32
CA VAL A 309 -26.34 0.82 -5.94
C VAL A 309 -27.18 0.31 -7.11
N ALA A 310 -26.64 -0.60 -7.92
CA ALA A 310 -27.34 -1.16 -9.09
C ALA A 310 -28.60 -1.97 -8.71
N GLN A 311 -28.65 -2.52 -7.49
CA GLN A 311 -29.82 -3.26 -6.99
C GLN A 311 -31.04 -2.34 -6.78
N GLU A 312 -30.86 -1.03 -6.65
CA GLU A 312 -31.98 -0.10 -6.53
C GLU A 312 -32.89 -0.14 -7.75
N TYR A 313 -32.37 -0.40 -8.95
CA TYR A 313 -33.15 -0.41 -10.17
C TYR A 313 -34.20 -1.53 -10.20
N PRO A 314 -33.86 -2.82 -9.98
CA PRO A 314 -34.87 -3.87 -9.87
C PRO A 314 -35.78 -3.70 -8.64
N ILE A 315 -35.29 -3.20 -7.49
CA ILE A 315 -36.12 -2.92 -6.31
C ILE A 315 -37.21 -1.91 -6.65
N ARG A 316 -36.90 -0.81 -7.35
CA ARG A 316 -37.86 0.20 -7.75
C ARG A 316 -38.90 -0.35 -8.71
N VAL A 317 -38.46 -1.17 -9.69
CA VAL A 317 -39.41 -1.83 -10.61
C VAL A 317 -40.35 -2.77 -9.85
N LEU A 318 -39.82 -3.59 -8.94
CA LEU A 318 -40.63 -4.50 -8.13
C LEU A 318 -41.64 -3.77 -7.23
N SER A 319 -41.24 -2.65 -6.62
CA SER A 319 -42.09 -1.87 -5.73
C SER A 319 -43.20 -1.11 -6.47
N HIS A 320 -42.97 -0.68 -7.72
CA HIS A 320 -43.95 0.07 -8.52
C HIS A 320 -44.84 -0.82 -9.40
N ARG A 321 -44.84 -2.12 -9.15
CA ARG A 321 -45.73 -3.04 -9.85
C ARG A 321 -47.15 -2.96 -9.32
N ARG A 322 -48.13 -2.88 -10.24
CA ARG A 322 -49.57 -2.87 -9.95
C ARG A 322 -50.16 -4.25 -10.25
N ALA A 323 -51.11 -4.66 -9.43
CA ALA A 323 -51.82 -5.91 -9.66
C ALA A 323 -52.57 -5.83 -11.00
N GLY A 324 -52.36 -6.82 -11.89
CA GLY A 324 -53.04 -6.89 -13.18
C GLY A 324 -52.41 -6.08 -14.32
N GLU A 325 -51.43 -5.21 -14.09
CA GLU A 325 -50.76 -4.47 -15.14
C GLU A 325 -49.54 -5.24 -15.70
N ASP A 326 -49.18 -4.97 -16.97
CA ASP A 326 -47.95 -5.51 -17.58
C ASP A 326 -46.73 -4.79 -17.00
N ALA A 327 -45.77 -5.55 -16.52
CA ALA A 327 -44.50 -5.05 -15.97
C ALA A 327 -43.79 -4.05 -16.90
N LEU A 328 -43.95 -4.18 -18.22
CA LEU A 328 -43.43 -3.26 -19.22
C LEU A 328 -44.00 -1.83 -19.09
N GLN A 329 -45.27 -1.70 -18.72
CA GLN A 329 -45.90 -0.38 -18.55
C GLN A 329 -45.32 0.34 -17.33
N SER A 330 -45.20 -0.35 -16.20
CA SER A 330 -44.59 0.19 -14.97
C SER A 330 -43.14 0.63 -15.22
N VAL A 331 -42.34 -0.19 -15.94
CA VAL A 331 -40.96 0.17 -16.24
C VAL A 331 -40.86 1.34 -17.22
N ARG A 332 -41.75 1.45 -18.21
CA ARG A 332 -41.77 2.60 -19.14
C ARG A 332 -42.09 3.91 -18.41
N ALA A 333 -42.98 3.87 -17.46
CA ALA A 333 -43.32 5.05 -16.66
C ALA A 333 -42.19 5.51 -15.74
N LEU A 334 -41.36 4.57 -15.24
CA LEU A 334 -40.21 4.86 -14.38
C LEU A 334 -38.92 5.19 -15.15
N TRP A 335 -38.84 4.80 -16.44
CA TRP A 335 -37.63 4.84 -17.19
C TRP A 335 -36.96 6.20 -17.31
N PRO A 336 -37.64 7.33 -17.56
CA PRO A 336 -37.00 8.63 -17.62
C PRO A 336 -36.34 9.00 -16.30
N LEU A 337 -36.93 8.65 -15.17
CA LEU A 337 -36.39 8.91 -13.84
C LEU A 337 -35.17 8.01 -13.54
N LEU A 338 -35.27 6.71 -13.86
CA LEU A 338 -34.16 5.77 -13.74
C LEU A 338 -32.97 6.17 -14.63
N LEU A 339 -33.23 6.63 -15.86
CA LEU A 339 -32.20 7.06 -16.78
C LEU A 339 -31.46 8.30 -16.25
N THR A 340 -32.21 9.29 -15.71
CA THR A 340 -31.61 10.48 -15.09
C THR A 340 -30.71 10.05 -13.90
N ALA A 341 -31.20 9.14 -13.08
CA ALA A 341 -30.47 8.62 -11.93
C ALA A 341 -29.18 7.86 -12.36
N ILE A 342 -29.27 7.00 -13.39
CA ILE A 342 -28.13 6.29 -13.95
C ILE A 342 -27.10 7.27 -14.51
N ALA A 343 -27.54 8.25 -15.33
CA ALA A 343 -26.66 9.24 -15.93
C ALA A 343 -25.94 10.07 -14.86
N SER A 344 -26.65 10.52 -13.84
CA SER A 344 -26.08 11.27 -12.72
C SER A 344 -25.06 10.46 -11.91
N ALA A 345 -25.36 9.18 -11.66
CA ALA A 345 -24.42 8.28 -11.01
C ALA A 345 -23.17 8.07 -11.87
N CYS A 346 -23.31 7.83 -13.16
CA CYS A 346 -22.16 7.71 -14.08
C CYS A 346 -21.29 8.97 -14.10
N ILE A 347 -21.90 10.17 -14.08
CA ILE A 347 -21.17 11.45 -14.00
C ILE A 347 -20.38 11.53 -12.70
N ALA A 348 -20.98 11.14 -11.56
CA ALA A 348 -20.27 11.10 -10.28
C ALA A 348 -19.06 10.17 -10.31
N TYR A 349 -19.19 8.98 -10.90
CA TYR A 349 -18.08 8.03 -11.04
C TYR A 349 -17.01 8.42 -12.06
N LEU A 350 -17.34 9.26 -13.05
CA LEU A 350 -16.33 9.84 -13.95
C LEU A 350 -15.29 10.70 -13.20
N ALA A 351 -15.64 11.26 -12.06
CA ALA A 351 -14.68 11.95 -11.19
C ALA A 351 -13.57 11.02 -10.70
N PHE A 352 -13.87 9.74 -10.43
CA PHE A 352 -12.84 8.75 -10.07
C PHE A 352 -11.92 8.42 -11.24
N TYR A 353 -12.44 8.37 -12.45
CA TYR A 353 -11.62 8.17 -13.64
C TYR A 353 -10.64 9.33 -13.85
N ALA A 354 -11.07 10.56 -13.58
CA ALA A 354 -10.25 11.77 -13.69
C ALA A 354 -9.24 11.91 -12.54
N SER A 355 -9.36 11.15 -11.45
CA SER A 355 -8.49 11.25 -10.26
C SER A 355 -7.02 10.98 -10.54
N GLY A 356 -6.67 10.22 -11.57
CA GLY A 356 -5.30 9.79 -11.88
C GLY A 356 -4.82 8.54 -11.09
N VAL A 357 -5.65 7.96 -10.20
CA VAL A 357 -5.39 6.72 -9.46
C VAL A 357 -5.81 5.52 -10.28
N ASN A 358 -4.91 4.59 -10.58
CA ASN A 358 -5.28 3.42 -11.37
C ASN A 358 -6.37 2.57 -10.70
N GLY A 359 -6.31 2.34 -9.41
CA GLY A 359 -7.35 1.62 -8.67
C GLY A 359 -8.72 2.32 -8.73
N LEU A 360 -8.77 3.66 -8.60
CA LEU A 360 -10.00 4.44 -8.74
C LEU A 360 -10.51 4.49 -10.18
N LYS A 361 -9.62 4.51 -11.20
CA LYS A 361 -10.01 4.39 -12.60
C LYS A 361 -10.68 3.03 -12.89
N GLN A 362 -10.09 1.95 -12.39
CA GLN A 362 -10.69 0.62 -12.49
C GLN A 362 -12.06 0.58 -11.82
N LEU A 363 -12.18 1.16 -10.63
CA LEU A 363 -13.42 1.24 -9.89
C LEU A 363 -14.50 2.03 -10.66
N ALA A 364 -14.14 3.16 -11.26
CA ALA A 364 -15.03 3.96 -12.10
C ALA A 364 -15.55 3.17 -13.29
N VAL A 365 -14.64 2.52 -14.05
CA VAL A 365 -15.02 1.70 -15.21
C VAL A 365 -15.94 0.56 -14.80
N PHE A 366 -15.58 -0.19 -13.75
CA PHE A 366 -16.40 -1.28 -13.23
C PHE A 366 -17.81 -0.82 -12.88
N THR A 367 -17.91 0.29 -12.13
CA THR A 367 -19.20 0.78 -11.62
C THR A 367 -20.05 1.37 -12.73
N ILE A 368 -19.46 2.18 -13.62
CA ILE A 368 -20.20 2.79 -14.75
C ILE A 368 -20.76 1.68 -15.66
N VAL A 369 -19.95 0.71 -16.05
CA VAL A 369 -20.40 -0.43 -16.87
C VAL A 369 -21.46 -1.23 -16.12
N GLY A 370 -21.23 -1.52 -14.85
CA GLY A 370 -22.19 -2.23 -14.00
C GLY A 370 -23.53 -1.53 -13.90
N LEU A 371 -23.56 -0.22 -13.64
CA LEU A 371 -24.81 0.58 -13.56
C LEU A 371 -25.55 0.60 -14.91
N LEU A 372 -24.84 0.78 -16.01
CA LEU A 372 -25.46 0.76 -17.35
C LEU A 372 -26.06 -0.61 -17.64
N VAL A 373 -25.32 -1.70 -17.41
CA VAL A 373 -25.82 -3.07 -17.67
C VAL A 373 -26.96 -3.41 -16.73
N ALA A 374 -26.90 -3.03 -15.44
CA ALA A 374 -28.03 -3.21 -14.51
C ALA A 374 -29.27 -2.45 -14.94
N GLY A 375 -29.11 -1.19 -15.35
CA GLY A 375 -30.22 -0.35 -15.86
C GLY A 375 -30.84 -0.94 -17.11
N PHE A 376 -30.03 -1.31 -18.11
CA PHE A 376 -30.53 -1.92 -19.36
C PHE A 376 -31.15 -3.30 -19.13
N SER A 377 -30.58 -4.15 -18.31
CA SER A 377 -31.17 -5.46 -17.98
C SER A 377 -32.46 -5.31 -17.17
N THR A 378 -32.54 -4.34 -16.28
CA THR A 378 -33.80 -3.99 -15.58
C THR A 378 -34.87 -3.50 -16.55
N ARG A 379 -34.48 -2.74 -17.59
CA ARG A 379 -35.40 -2.18 -18.59
C ARG A 379 -35.91 -3.20 -19.59
N TYR A 380 -35.03 -4.04 -20.11
CA TYR A 380 -35.33 -4.88 -21.27
C TYR A 380 -35.49 -6.38 -20.94
N LEU A 381 -34.81 -6.88 -19.89
CA LEU A 381 -34.89 -8.29 -19.53
C LEU A 381 -35.90 -8.56 -18.41
N LEU A 382 -35.76 -7.86 -17.28
CA LEU A 382 -36.52 -8.11 -16.06
C LEU A 382 -38.05 -8.10 -16.26
N PRO A 383 -38.69 -7.16 -17.01
CA PRO A 383 -40.15 -7.13 -17.18
C PRO A 383 -40.72 -8.34 -17.88
N HIS A 384 -39.91 -9.00 -18.72
CA HIS A 384 -40.33 -10.18 -19.47
C HIS A 384 -40.29 -11.48 -18.65
N LEU A 385 -39.51 -11.50 -17.58
CA LEU A 385 -39.32 -12.62 -16.67
C LEU A 385 -40.27 -12.58 -15.47
N LEU A 386 -40.74 -11.40 -15.10
CA LEU A 386 -41.57 -11.22 -13.91
C LEU A 386 -42.94 -11.90 -14.05
N PRO A 387 -43.42 -12.59 -12.98
CA PRO A 387 -44.71 -13.25 -12.98
C PRO A 387 -45.83 -12.17 -13.05
N ARG A 388 -46.96 -12.49 -13.72
CA ARG A 388 -48.08 -11.57 -13.89
C ARG A 388 -48.84 -11.32 -12.60
N ARG A 389 -48.89 -12.34 -11.72
CA ARG A 389 -49.58 -12.21 -10.41
C ARG A 389 -48.56 -11.77 -9.36
N VAL A 390 -48.67 -10.53 -8.89
CA VAL A 390 -47.84 -9.98 -7.83
C VAL A 390 -48.75 -9.21 -6.88
N ARG A 391 -48.46 -9.24 -5.60
CA ARG A 391 -49.11 -8.43 -4.58
C ARG A 391 -48.71 -6.97 -4.75
N ASP A 392 -49.66 -6.06 -4.74
CA ASP A 392 -49.36 -4.63 -4.74
C ASP A 392 -48.85 -4.21 -3.35
N VAL A 393 -47.66 -3.65 -3.30
CA VAL A 393 -47.06 -3.20 -2.02
C VAL A 393 -47.82 -2.00 -1.43
N ALA A 394 -48.51 -1.20 -2.27
CA ALA A 394 -49.30 -0.05 -1.82
C ALA A 394 -50.46 -0.41 -0.85
N GLU A 395 -50.87 -1.68 -0.84
CA GLU A 395 -51.94 -2.20 0.03
C GLU A 395 -51.42 -2.68 1.40
N MET A 396 -50.11 -2.61 1.67
CA MET A 396 -49.55 -3.01 2.96
C MET A 396 -49.94 -2.06 4.08
N GLY A 397 -50.60 -2.54 5.13
CA GLY A 397 -51.14 -1.73 6.21
C GLY A 397 -50.11 -0.90 6.98
N TRP A 398 -48.88 -1.42 7.15
CA TRP A 398 -47.78 -0.68 7.76
C TRP A 398 -47.32 0.50 6.89
N LEU A 399 -47.38 0.36 5.58
CA LEU A 399 -46.95 1.38 4.62
C LEU A 399 -47.94 2.53 4.55
N ILE A 400 -49.23 2.24 4.70
CA ILE A 400 -50.29 3.27 4.84
C ILE A 400 -49.98 4.14 6.06
N LYS A 401 -49.76 3.50 7.23
CA LYS A 401 -49.42 4.22 8.47
C LYS A 401 -48.12 5.01 8.36
N ALA A 402 -47.10 4.43 7.72
CA ALA A 402 -45.84 5.10 7.50
C ALA A 402 -45.99 6.33 6.60
N ARG A 403 -46.81 6.24 5.55
CA ARG A 403 -47.11 7.37 4.67
C ARG A 403 -47.88 8.47 5.41
N ASP A 404 -48.91 8.11 6.17
CA ASP A 404 -49.67 9.07 6.97
C ASP A 404 -48.78 9.80 7.99
N TRP A 405 -47.80 9.08 8.56
CA TRP A 405 -46.81 9.69 9.46
C TRP A 405 -45.88 10.67 8.72
N VAL A 406 -45.38 10.31 7.54
CA VAL A 406 -44.56 11.17 6.69
C VAL A 406 -45.33 12.44 6.25
N ASP A 407 -46.63 12.31 5.95
CA ASP A 407 -47.46 13.45 5.54
C ASP A 407 -47.77 14.42 6.70
N ARG A 408 -47.80 13.91 7.94
CA ARG A 408 -47.94 14.72 9.16
C ARG A 408 -46.68 15.44 9.60
N LEU A 409 -45.49 15.09 9.03
CA LEU A 409 -44.24 15.74 9.40
C LEU A 409 -44.29 17.23 9.03
N PRO A 410 -43.98 18.15 9.97
CA PRO A 410 -43.86 19.56 9.66
C PRO A 410 -42.66 19.79 8.70
N ARG A 411 -42.91 20.57 7.64
CA ARG A 411 -41.90 20.93 6.62
C ARG A 411 -41.75 22.43 6.50
N PRO A 412 -41.34 23.11 7.59
CA PRO A 412 -41.19 24.55 7.57
C PRO A 412 -40.04 24.95 6.65
N ARG A 413 -40.19 26.09 5.96
CA ARG A 413 -39.23 26.61 4.99
C ARG A 413 -37.86 26.97 5.58
N TRP A 414 -37.75 27.06 6.91
CA TRP A 414 -36.50 27.37 7.60
C TRP A 414 -35.60 26.13 7.88
N ILE A 415 -36.05 24.88 7.65
CA ILE A 415 -35.27 23.67 7.85
C ILE A 415 -33.89 23.74 7.16
N PRO A 416 -33.78 24.14 5.88
CA PRO A 416 -32.49 24.25 5.24
C PRO A 416 -31.54 25.22 5.94
N ALA A 417 -32.05 26.36 6.41
CA ALA A 417 -31.24 27.34 7.14
C ALA A 417 -30.78 26.81 8.51
N LEU A 418 -31.66 26.11 9.24
CA LEU A 418 -31.31 25.50 10.52
C LEU A 418 -30.25 24.43 10.34
N VAL A 419 -30.37 23.55 9.35
CA VAL A 419 -29.37 22.50 9.06
C VAL A 419 -28.07 23.15 8.64
N ALA A 420 -28.07 24.18 7.81
CA ALA A 420 -26.86 24.90 7.44
C ALA A 420 -26.16 25.58 8.65
N LEU A 421 -26.96 26.16 9.57
CA LEU A 421 -26.43 26.72 10.81
C LEU A 421 -25.82 25.63 11.71
N ALA A 422 -26.48 24.47 11.84
CA ALA A 422 -25.98 23.34 12.59
C ALA A 422 -24.65 22.81 12.00
N ILE A 423 -24.55 22.70 10.67
CA ILE A 423 -23.32 22.32 9.97
C ILE A 423 -22.19 23.32 10.28
N ALA A 424 -22.46 24.62 10.16
CA ALA A 424 -21.48 25.65 10.43
C ALA A 424 -20.98 25.60 11.89
N LEU A 425 -21.90 25.41 12.84
CA LEU A 425 -21.55 25.29 14.26
C LEU A 425 -20.73 24.02 14.55
N MET A 426 -21.12 22.88 14.00
CA MET A 426 -20.39 21.62 14.16
C MET A 426 -18.98 21.72 13.59
N LEU A 427 -18.79 22.33 12.42
CA LEU A 427 -17.47 22.53 11.81
C LEU A 427 -16.62 23.50 12.60
N ALA A 428 -17.23 24.56 13.18
CA ALA A 428 -16.51 25.52 14.03
C ALA A 428 -16.03 24.92 15.36
N LEU A 429 -16.80 23.97 15.91
CA LEU A 429 -16.47 23.27 17.17
C LEU A 429 -15.62 22.00 16.94
N ALA A 430 -15.35 21.62 15.71
CA ALA A 430 -14.65 20.38 15.39
C ALA A 430 -13.19 20.41 15.87
N PRO A 431 -12.70 19.38 16.56
CA PRO A 431 -11.32 19.34 17.08
C PRO A 431 -10.31 18.93 16.00
N GLY A 432 -9.07 19.34 16.17
CA GLY A 432 -7.91 18.86 15.41
C GLY A 432 -7.87 19.28 13.92
N PRO A 433 -6.90 18.77 13.15
CA PRO A 433 -6.74 19.11 11.74
C PRO A 433 -7.88 18.55 10.91
N PHE A 434 -8.24 19.27 9.84
CA PHE A 434 -9.35 18.85 8.97
C PHE A 434 -8.98 17.63 8.11
N TRP A 435 -7.72 17.58 7.61
CA TRP A 435 -7.27 16.61 6.65
C TRP A 435 -6.35 15.55 7.25
N GLN A 436 -6.60 14.30 6.94
CA GLN A 436 -5.69 13.19 7.21
C GLN A 436 -4.75 13.00 6.01
N ASN A 437 -3.48 13.39 6.20
CA ASN A 437 -2.45 13.24 5.17
C ASN A 437 -1.52 12.05 5.43
N ASN A 438 -1.56 11.45 6.61
CA ASN A 438 -0.68 10.35 6.99
C ASN A 438 -1.19 9.02 6.44
N LEU A 439 -0.51 8.44 5.44
CA LEU A 439 -0.84 7.13 4.88
C LEU A 439 -0.70 5.99 5.92
N ALA A 440 0.19 6.11 6.89
CA ALA A 440 0.35 5.09 7.92
C ALA A 440 -0.90 4.93 8.79
N ALA A 441 -1.68 6.00 9.00
CA ALA A 441 -2.93 5.96 9.73
C ALA A 441 -4.04 5.14 9.00
N LEU A 442 -3.84 4.86 7.71
CA LEU A 442 -4.76 4.05 6.90
C LEU A 442 -4.45 2.56 6.96
N THR A 443 -3.32 2.19 7.59
CA THR A 443 -2.85 0.81 7.68
C THR A 443 -3.29 0.22 9.04
N PRO A 444 -4.03 -0.90 9.08
CA PRO A 444 -4.57 -1.45 10.31
C PRO A 444 -3.55 -2.27 11.10
N LEU A 445 -2.33 -1.77 11.27
CA LEU A 445 -1.30 -2.44 12.06
C LEU A 445 -1.49 -2.15 13.56
N PRO A 446 -1.56 -3.18 14.42
CA PRO A 446 -1.55 -3.01 15.85
C PRO A 446 -0.28 -2.28 16.33
N THR A 447 -0.43 -1.34 17.26
CA THR A 447 0.71 -0.59 17.82
C THR A 447 1.78 -1.50 18.42
N ALA A 448 1.39 -2.64 18.97
CA ALA A 448 2.31 -3.64 19.50
C ALA A 448 3.23 -4.22 18.42
N MET A 449 2.72 -4.45 17.19
CA MET A 449 3.54 -4.94 16.06
C MET A 449 4.53 -3.88 15.59
N LEU A 450 4.11 -2.63 15.51
CA LEU A 450 4.99 -1.51 15.15
C LEU A 450 6.10 -1.31 16.19
N GLN A 451 5.78 -1.42 17.48
CA GLN A 451 6.75 -1.37 18.56
C GLN A 451 7.72 -2.55 18.53
N HIS A 452 7.22 -3.74 18.18
CA HIS A 452 8.07 -4.92 18.01
C HIS A 452 9.04 -4.74 16.84
N ASP A 453 8.55 -4.26 15.69
CA ASP A 453 9.40 -3.95 14.53
C ASP A 453 10.48 -2.92 14.86
N ALA A 454 10.09 -1.82 15.51
CA ALA A 454 11.03 -0.78 15.91
C ALA A 454 12.14 -1.31 16.83
N ARG A 455 11.81 -2.20 17.77
CA ARG A 455 12.79 -2.85 18.66
C ARG A 455 13.75 -3.76 17.91
N LEU A 456 13.22 -4.58 16.97
CA LEU A 456 14.07 -5.46 16.17
C LEU A 456 15.00 -4.67 15.24
N ARG A 457 14.49 -3.57 14.65
CA ARG A 457 15.32 -2.67 13.83
C ARG A 457 16.42 -2.03 14.65
N ASP A 458 16.10 -1.50 15.83
CA ASP A 458 17.10 -0.91 16.72
C ASP A 458 18.14 -1.96 17.17
N ALA A 459 17.70 -3.16 17.53
CA ALA A 459 18.59 -4.25 17.93
C ALA A 459 19.50 -4.74 16.80
N LEU A 460 19.03 -4.70 15.54
CA LEU A 460 19.79 -5.08 14.35
C LEU A 460 20.63 -3.93 13.77
N GLY A 461 20.50 -2.72 14.30
CA GLY A 461 21.13 -1.53 13.73
C GLY A 461 20.63 -1.19 12.33
N ALA A 462 19.39 -1.59 12.01
CA ALA A 462 18.81 -1.33 10.70
C ALA A 462 18.65 0.18 10.46
N PRO A 463 18.91 0.67 9.23
CA PRO A 463 18.83 2.09 8.93
C PRO A 463 17.42 2.65 9.13
N ASP A 464 17.34 3.96 9.37
CA ASP A 464 16.08 4.70 9.41
C ASP A 464 15.36 4.57 8.06
N VAL A 465 14.06 4.30 8.13
CA VAL A 465 13.22 4.15 6.93
C VAL A 465 12.59 5.47 6.50
N ARG A 466 12.75 6.53 7.29
CA ARG A 466 12.13 7.84 7.01
C ARG A 466 13.04 8.74 6.19
N TYR A 467 14.33 8.72 6.46
CA TYR A 467 15.28 9.64 5.85
C TYR A 467 16.28 8.92 4.97
N LEU A 468 16.49 9.44 3.76
CA LEU A 468 17.52 8.99 2.82
C LEU A 468 18.36 10.19 2.38
N LEU A 469 19.67 10.00 2.31
CA LEU A 469 20.57 10.96 1.68
C LEU A 469 20.66 10.65 0.20
N VAL A 470 20.26 11.56 -0.66
CA VAL A 470 20.26 11.40 -2.11
C VAL A 470 21.38 12.25 -2.69
N LEU A 471 22.32 11.59 -3.37
CA LEU A 471 23.41 12.20 -4.12
C LEU A 471 23.07 12.13 -5.61
N GLN A 472 23.37 13.18 -6.36
CA GLN A 472 23.09 13.22 -7.81
C GLN A 472 24.33 13.63 -8.58
N ALA A 473 24.68 12.86 -9.62
CA ALA A 473 25.76 13.18 -10.55
C ALA A 473 25.42 12.76 -11.97
N SER A 474 26.17 13.21 -12.97
CA SER A 474 26.01 12.84 -14.37
C SER A 474 26.49 11.43 -14.68
N THR A 475 27.40 10.89 -13.86
CA THR A 475 27.99 9.56 -14.04
C THR A 475 27.99 8.81 -12.71
N GLU A 476 28.06 7.47 -12.78
CA GLU A 476 28.19 6.58 -11.65
C GLU A 476 29.43 6.90 -10.81
N GLN A 477 30.57 7.11 -11.49
CA GLN A 477 31.84 7.52 -10.83
C GLN A 477 31.73 8.90 -10.19
N GLY A 478 30.93 9.80 -10.74
CA GLY A 478 30.63 11.11 -10.14
C GLY A 478 29.86 10.96 -8.82
N VAL A 479 28.94 10.00 -8.72
CA VAL A 479 28.24 9.69 -7.46
C VAL A 479 29.23 9.16 -6.41
N LEU A 480 30.12 8.22 -6.79
CA LEU A 480 31.11 7.68 -5.88
C LEU A 480 32.08 8.78 -5.39
N ALA A 481 32.53 9.67 -6.28
CA ALA A 481 33.39 10.80 -5.93
C ALA A 481 32.70 11.80 -4.98
N LEU A 482 31.43 12.15 -5.28
CA LEU A 482 30.63 13.02 -4.41
C LEU A 482 30.41 12.37 -3.03
N SER A 483 30.13 11.07 -3.01
CA SER A 483 29.98 10.27 -1.80
C SER A 483 31.25 10.33 -0.93
N GLU A 484 32.43 10.19 -1.53
CA GLU A 484 33.69 10.28 -0.82
C GLU A 484 33.99 11.68 -0.29
N GLN A 485 33.67 12.72 -1.09
CA GLN A 485 33.86 14.13 -0.67
C GLN A 485 33.00 14.51 0.54
N LEU A 486 31.88 13.83 0.76
CA LEU A 486 31.00 14.06 1.90
C LEU A 486 31.50 13.38 3.18
N GLN A 487 32.38 12.40 3.10
CA GLN A 487 32.80 11.59 4.25
C GLN A 487 33.31 12.45 5.44
N PRO A 488 34.18 13.48 5.27
CA PRO A 488 34.64 14.30 6.38
C PRO A 488 33.52 15.07 7.09
N GLN A 489 32.49 15.49 6.32
CA GLN A 489 31.34 16.20 6.90
C GLN A 489 30.44 15.23 7.67
N ILE A 490 30.29 14.00 7.19
CA ILE A 490 29.56 12.94 7.85
C ILE A 490 30.27 12.53 9.15
N ASP A 491 31.59 12.34 9.11
CA ASP A 491 32.39 12.03 10.29
C ASP A 491 32.24 13.12 11.37
N ALA A 492 32.18 14.39 10.96
CA ALA A 492 31.90 15.50 11.86
C ALA A 492 30.49 15.46 12.47
N LEU A 493 29.49 15.00 11.74
CA LEU A 493 28.12 14.82 12.26
C LEU A 493 28.06 13.65 13.26
N ILE A 494 28.77 12.56 12.98
CA ILE A 494 28.87 11.41 13.88
C ILE A 494 29.60 11.82 15.17
N ALA A 495 30.72 12.54 15.06
CA ALA A 495 31.48 13.03 16.22
C ALA A 495 30.66 14.00 17.12
N LYS A 496 29.72 14.75 16.53
CA LYS A 496 28.77 15.62 17.26
C LYS A 496 27.53 14.88 17.77
N HIS A 497 27.44 13.57 17.59
CA HIS A 497 26.25 12.77 17.90
C HIS A 497 24.96 13.29 17.24
N ALA A 498 25.07 13.92 16.06
CA ALA A 498 23.90 14.31 15.27
C ALA A 498 23.25 13.08 14.58
N VAL A 499 24.08 12.10 14.24
CA VAL A 499 23.70 10.78 13.71
C VAL A 499 24.61 9.72 14.29
N ASP A 500 24.14 8.46 14.37
CA ASP A 500 24.99 7.34 14.80
C ASP A 500 25.86 6.85 13.64
N ALA A 501 25.29 6.76 12.43
CA ALA A 501 26.01 6.34 11.24
C ALA A 501 25.32 6.79 9.95
N VAL A 502 26.12 6.91 8.89
CA VAL A 502 25.66 7.11 7.51
C VAL A 502 26.40 6.18 6.59
N GLU A 503 25.68 5.36 5.85
CA GLU A 503 26.28 4.51 4.80
C GLU A 503 26.11 5.18 3.44
N LEU A 504 27.20 5.34 2.72
CA LEU A 504 27.26 5.90 1.38
C LEU A 504 27.82 4.88 0.37
N PRO A 505 27.56 5.03 -0.94
CA PRO A 505 28.08 4.14 -1.97
C PRO A 505 29.61 3.97 -1.94
N SER A 506 30.38 5.05 -1.67
CA SER A 506 31.85 5.01 -1.58
C SER A 506 32.37 4.19 -0.40
N HIS A 507 31.52 3.90 0.57
CA HIS A 507 31.83 3.04 1.70
C HIS A 507 32.14 1.60 1.22
N TYR A 508 31.43 1.14 0.17
CA TYR A 508 31.58 -0.17 -0.42
C TYR A 508 32.60 -0.18 -1.57
N LEU A 509 32.57 0.86 -2.42
CA LEU A 509 33.47 0.98 -3.57
C LEU A 509 33.97 2.42 -3.71
N PRO A 510 35.24 2.69 -3.38
CA PRO A 510 35.87 3.98 -3.65
C PRO A 510 35.86 4.32 -5.15
N PRO A 511 35.79 5.61 -5.52
CA PRO A 511 35.89 6.01 -6.92
C PRO A 511 37.21 5.56 -7.55
N THR A 512 37.21 5.31 -8.86
CA THR A 512 38.39 4.80 -9.58
C THR A 512 39.61 5.69 -9.41
N ALA A 513 39.44 7.02 -9.32
CA ALA A 513 40.54 7.94 -9.06
C ALA A 513 41.23 7.65 -7.70
N ARG A 514 40.47 7.39 -6.65
CA ARG A 514 41.00 7.06 -5.34
C ARG A 514 41.69 5.70 -5.34
N GLN A 515 41.12 4.73 -6.02
CA GLN A 515 41.76 3.41 -6.18
C GLN A 515 43.12 3.54 -6.88
N GLN A 516 43.22 4.35 -7.94
CA GLN A 516 44.48 4.62 -8.66
C GLN A 516 45.51 5.37 -7.77
N GLU A 517 45.07 6.34 -6.99
CA GLU A 517 45.93 7.03 -6.03
C GLU A 517 46.54 6.06 -5.01
N ARG A 518 45.72 5.17 -4.44
CA ARG A 518 46.21 4.12 -3.53
C ARG A 518 47.13 3.11 -4.23
N GLN A 519 46.79 2.76 -5.49
CA GLN A 519 47.61 1.86 -6.31
C GLN A 519 49.03 2.42 -6.54
N GLN A 520 49.17 3.72 -6.75
CA GLN A 520 50.46 4.38 -6.91
C GLN A 520 51.32 4.37 -5.62
N LYS A 521 50.66 4.28 -4.46
CA LYS A 521 51.34 4.19 -3.16
C LYS A 521 51.82 2.79 -2.80
N LEU A 522 51.43 1.76 -3.56
CA LEU A 522 51.89 0.41 -3.32
C LEU A 522 53.37 0.27 -3.68
N PRO A 523 54.25 -0.28 -2.79
CA PRO A 523 55.66 -0.52 -3.06
C PRO A 523 55.84 -1.51 -4.20
N ASP A 524 56.96 -1.42 -4.92
CA ASP A 524 57.33 -2.44 -5.86
C ASP A 524 57.79 -3.72 -5.12
N ARG A 525 57.89 -4.83 -5.86
CA ARG A 525 58.19 -6.14 -5.30
C ARG A 525 59.50 -6.16 -4.52
N ALA A 526 60.56 -5.47 -5.03
CA ALA A 526 61.86 -5.49 -4.40
C ALA A 526 61.85 -4.71 -3.08
N THR A 527 61.25 -3.53 -3.09
CA THR A 527 61.08 -2.69 -1.91
C THR A 527 60.21 -3.40 -0.86
N LEU A 528 59.06 -3.96 -1.27
CA LEU A 528 58.18 -4.68 -0.34
C LEU A 528 58.88 -5.92 0.27
N GLN A 529 59.64 -6.65 -0.52
CA GLN A 529 60.40 -7.81 0.00
C GLN A 529 61.46 -7.36 1.00
N GLN A 530 62.19 -6.28 0.71
CA GLN A 530 63.19 -5.71 1.62
C GLN A 530 62.57 -5.26 2.93
N ASP A 531 61.47 -4.51 2.89
CA ASP A 531 60.75 -4.00 4.06
C ASP A 531 60.17 -5.16 4.88
N LEU A 532 59.65 -6.19 4.22
CA LEU A 532 59.10 -7.38 4.87
C LEU A 532 60.22 -8.19 5.56
N ASP A 533 61.36 -8.40 4.89
CA ASP A 533 62.50 -9.14 5.45
C ASP A 533 63.07 -8.40 6.67
N ALA A 534 63.12 -7.08 6.64
CA ALA A 534 63.51 -6.24 7.78
C ALA A 534 62.46 -6.34 8.93
N ALA A 535 61.19 -6.24 8.63
CA ALA A 535 60.09 -6.34 9.61
C ALA A 535 60.00 -7.74 10.26
N LEU A 536 60.50 -8.77 9.61
CA LEU A 536 60.55 -10.16 10.14
C LEU A 536 61.71 -10.41 11.08
N GLN A 537 62.70 -9.49 11.16
CA GLN A 537 63.86 -9.68 12.05
C GLN A 537 63.44 -9.76 13.51
N GLY A 538 63.81 -10.87 14.15
CA GLY A 538 63.43 -11.11 15.56
C GLY A 538 62.09 -11.74 15.79
N LEU A 539 61.26 -11.91 14.75
CA LEU A 539 59.95 -12.55 14.85
C LEU A 539 60.02 -14.05 14.49
N PRO A 540 59.20 -14.93 15.10
CA PRO A 540 59.24 -16.38 14.90
C PRO A 540 58.50 -16.83 13.63
N PHE A 541 58.38 -16.02 12.62
CA PHE A 541 57.78 -16.36 11.34
C PHE A 541 58.82 -16.91 10.37
N ARG A 542 58.39 -17.82 9.52
CA ARG A 542 59.24 -18.33 8.42
C ARG A 542 59.31 -17.27 7.32
N ALA A 543 60.49 -17.00 6.77
CA ALA A 543 60.68 -15.98 5.74
C ALA A 543 59.87 -16.21 4.45
N ASP A 544 59.58 -17.46 4.11
CA ASP A 544 58.81 -17.85 2.93
C ASP A 544 57.28 -17.79 3.12
N LEU A 545 56.80 -17.61 4.37
CA LEU A 545 55.40 -17.65 4.70
C LEU A 545 54.56 -16.61 3.95
N PHE A 546 55.11 -15.41 3.75
CA PHE A 546 54.39 -14.26 3.19
C PHE A 546 54.67 -14.04 1.69
N GLN A 547 55.24 -14.99 0.98
CA GLN A 547 55.42 -14.89 -0.49
C GLN A 547 54.10 -14.70 -1.24
N PRO A 548 52.97 -15.35 -0.85
CA PRO A 548 51.67 -15.05 -1.45
C PRO A 548 51.21 -13.61 -1.26
N PHE A 549 51.54 -12.97 -0.12
CA PHE A 549 51.24 -11.54 0.13
C PHE A 549 52.01 -10.65 -0.84
N VAL A 550 53.33 -10.86 -1.01
CA VAL A 550 54.14 -10.08 -1.94
C VAL A 550 53.63 -10.21 -3.38
N GLN A 551 53.23 -11.42 -3.79
CA GLN A 551 52.64 -11.66 -5.10
C GLN A 551 51.29 -10.97 -5.28
N ASP A 552 50.43 -10.96 -4.26
CA ASP A 552 49.12 -10.27 -4.30
C ASP A 552 49.31 -8.75 -4.43
N VAL A 553 50.25 -8.14 -3.71
CA VAL A 553 50.56 -6.71 -3.81
C VAL A 553 51.10 -6.36 -5.20
N GLU A 554 52.02 -7.17 -5.73
CA GLU A 554 52.54 -7.00 -7.10
C GLU A 554 51.40 -7.09 -8.14
N THR A 555 50.48 -8.06 -7.97
CA THR A 555 49.31 -8.19 -8.81
C THR A 555 48.43 -6.93 -8.70
N ALA A 556 48.17 -6.42 -7.47
CA ALA A 556 47.35 -5.23 -7.22
C ALA A 556 47.88 -4.00 -7.97
N ARG A 557 49.21 -3.85 -8.11
CA ARG A 557 49.81 -2.73 -8.86
C ARG A 557 49.46 -2.71 -10.35
N ALA A 558 49.13 -3.87 -10.92
CA ALA A 558 48.84 -4.03 -12.35
C ALA A 558 47.35 -4.19 -12.65
N LEU A 559 46.52 -4.39 -11.63
CA LEU A 559 45.08 -4.57 -11.82
C LEU A 559 44.40 -3.26 -12.27
N PRO A 560 43.42 -3.34 -13.20
CA PRO A 560 42.57 -2.21 -13.47
C PRO A 560 41.68 -1.93 -12.23
N PRO A 561 41.34 -0.68 -11.95
CA PRO A 561 40.43 -0.34 -10.86
C PRO A 561 39.15 -1.17 -10.91
N LEU A 562 38.61 -1.50 -9.75
CA LEU A 562 37.36 -2.21 -9.64
C LEU A 562 36.22 -1.29 -9.98
N THR A 563 35.39 -1.69 -10.95
CA THR A 563 34.20 -0.93 -11.36
C THR A 563 32.92 -1.51 -10.73
N PRO A 564 31.84 -0.73 -10.60
CA PRO A 564 30.57 -1.21 -10.06
C PRO A 564 30.04 -2.46 -10.77
N GLU A 565 30.21 -2.56 -12.11
CA GLU A 565 29.77 -3.73 -12.88
C GLU A 565 30.52 -5.01 -12.51
N LYS A 566 31.84 -4.92 -12.30
CA LYS A 566 32.64 -6.05 -11.83
C LYS A 566 32.33 -6.38 -10.38
N TYR A 567 32.11 -5.36 -9.56
CA TYR A 567 31.77 -5.51 -8.16
C TYR A 567 30.38 -6.13 -7.96
N ALA A 568 29.42 -5.86 -8.88
CA ALA A 568 28.06 -6.38 -8.84
C ALA A 568 27.97 -7.92 -8.85
N GLN A 569 29.03 -8.61 -9.30
CA GLN A 569 29.12 -10.07 -9.27
C GLN A 569 29.41 -10.63 -7.86
N SER A 570 29.86 -9.79 -6.93
CA SER A 570 30.08 -10.16 -5.53
C SER A 570 28.80 -9.99 -4.69
N PRO A 571 28.68 -10.70 -3.54
CA PRO A 571 27.55 -10.48 -2.62
C PRO A 571 27.42 -9.02 -2.12
N LEU A 572 28.54 -8.33 -1.94
CA LEU A 572 28.59 -6.92 -1.55
C LEU A 572 28.20 -5.99 -2.71
N GLY A 573 28.45 -6.40 -3.95
CA GLY A 573 28.06 -5.65 -5.14
C GLY A 573 26.56 -5.51 -5.30
N GLN A 574 25.77 -6.47 -4.85
CA GLN A 574 24.31 -6.35 -4.83
C GLN A 574 23.86 -5.20 -3.91
N ARG A 575 24.53 -5.00 -2.78
CA ARG A 575 24.25 -3.90 -1.85
C ARG A 575 24.61 -2.54 -2.48
N LEU A 576 25.76 -2.46 -3.15
CA LEU A 576 26.16 -1.27 -3.90
C LEU A 576 25.18 -0.96 -5.04
N ALA A 577 24.77 -1.98 -5.81
CA ALA A 577 23.81 -1.82 -6.91
C ALA A 577 22.44 -1.31 -6.43
N ALA A 578 22.04 -1.66 -5.22
CA ALA A 578 20.84 -1.12 -4.60
C ALA A 578 20.97 0.36 -4.18
N MET A 579 22.20 0.84 -4.01
CA MET A 579 22.50 2.24 -3.65
C MET A 579 22.79 3.12 -4.86
N LEU A 580 23.01 2.55 -6.05
CA LEU A 580 23.32 3.27 -7.29
C LEU A 580 22.20 3.05 -8.30
N VAL A 581 21.46 4.11 -8.62
CA VAL A 581 20.29 4.06 -9.50
C VAL A 581 20.45 5.05 -10.64
N GLN A 582 20.35 4.59 -11.89
CA GLN A 582 20.34 5.49 -13.05
C GLN A 582 18.93 5.98 -13.34
N ARG A 583 18.76 7.30 -13.50
CA ARG A 583 17.45 7.89 -13.73
C ARG A 583 17.51 9.20 -14.53
N ASP A 584 16.60 9.34 -15.49
CA ASP A 584 16.43 10.55 -16.30
C ASP A 584 17.77 11.12 -16.84
N GLY A 585 18.70 10.22 -17.20
CA GLY A 585 20.05 10.59 -17.69
C GLY A 585 21.06 10.94 -16.59
N HIS A 586 20.69 10.86 -15.31
CA HIS A 586 21.56 11.07 -14.15
C HIS A 586 21.73 9.81 -13.32
N TRP A 587 22.82 9.74 -12.58
CA TRP A 587 23.04 8.73 -11.57
C TRP A 587 22.69 9.27 -10.19
N LEU A 588 21.96 8.48 -9.42
CA LEU A 588 21.60 8.75 -8.03
C LEU A 588 22.33 7.78 -7.10
N GLY A 589 22.94 8.34 -6.07
CA GLY A 589 23.45 7.59 -4.93
C GLY A 589 22.48 7.70 -3.77
N LEU A 590 22.13 6.56 -3.17
CA LEU A 590 21.23 6.51 -2.02
C LEU A 590 22.04 6.20 -0.78
N GLY A 591 22.14 7.16 0.13
CA GLY A 591 22.76 6.97 1.44
C GLY A 591 21.72 6.61 2.49
N THR A 592 22.02 5.65 3.35
CA THR A 592 21.17 5.28 4.47
C THR A 592 21.72 5.88 5.77
N ILE A 593 20.84 6.28 6.68
CA ILE A 593 21.19 6.96 7.92
C ILE A 593 20.65 6.15 9.10
N SER A 594 21.44 6.03 10.15
CA SER A 594 21.03 5.34 11.38
C SER A 594 21.18 6.26 12.58
N GLY A 595 20.23 6.20 13.55
CA GLY A 595 20.29 6.95 14.80
C GLY A 595 20.30 8.46 14.59
N ILE A 596 19.22 9.00 14.01
CA ILE A 596 19.11 10.45 13.76
C ILE A 596 18.70 11.20 15.05
N HIS A 597 19.57 12.08 15.53
CA HIS A 597 19.33 12.91 16.72
C HIS A 597 19.16 14.39 16.36
N ASP A 598 19.75 14.85 15.23
CA ASP A 598 19.62 16.24 14.74
C ASP A 598 19.33 16.25 13.22
N VAL A 599 18.05 16.43 12.88
CA VAL A 599 17.60 16.53 11.49
C VAL A 599 18.06 17.84 10.83
N ALA A 600 18.18 18.94 11.61
CA ALA A 600 18.57 20.24 11.06
C ALA A 600 20.03 20.22 10.58
N ALA A 601 20.91 19.55 11.31
CA ALA A 601 22.29 19.35 10.90
C ALA A 601 22.42 18.56 9.58
N LEU A 602 21.57 17.53 9.39
CA LEU A 602 21.51 16.78 8.12
C LEU A 602 20.95 17.62 6.96
N GLN A 603 19.97 18.47 7.20
CA GLN A 603 19.44 19.39 6.19
C GLN A 603 20.50 20.42 5.76
N ALA A 604 21.31 20.90 6.71
CA ALA A 604 22.41 21.83 6.43
C ALA A 604 23.48 21.21 5.51
N LEU A 605 23.74 19.89 5.63
CA LEU A 605 24.64 19.15 4.74
C LEU A 605 24.15 19.24 3.26
N GLY A 606 22.85 19.12 3.04
CA GLY A 606 22.26 19.26 1.71
C GLY A 606 22.39 20.67 1.14
N ALA A 607 22.22 21.70 1.97
CA ALA A 607 22.30 23.09 1.54
C ALA A 607 23.72 23.51 1.10
N SER A 608 24.76 22.91 1.70
CA SER A 608 26.17 23.22 1.38
C SER A 608 26.67 22.66 0.04
N SER A 609 25.95 21.72 -0.57
CA SER A 609 26.40 20.92 -1.73
C SER A 609 25.81 21.37 -3.07
N HIS A 610 25.40 22.62 -3.21
CA HIS A 610 24.89 23.21 -4.48
C HIS A 610 23.76 22.39 -5.14
N GLY A 611 22.95 21.67 -4.35
CA GLY A 611 21.81 20.88 -4.82
C GLY A 611 22.15 19.45 -5.30
N ASN A 612 23.42 19.06 -5.30
CA ASN A 612 23.83 17.69 -5.67
C ASN A 612 23.63 16.66 -4.54
N VAL A 613 23.43 17.14 -3.32
CA VAL A 613 23.11 16.32 -2.14
C VAL A 613 21.86 16.87 -1.49
N ARG A 614 20.93 15.99 -1.14
CA ARG A 614 19.70 16.39 -0.46
C ARG A 614 19.23 15.31 0.51
N LEU A 615 18.65 15.74 1.61
CA LEU A 615 17.97 14.88 2.56
C LEU A 615 16.52 14.69 2.08
N LEU A 616 16.16 13.46 1.75
CA LEU A 616 14.80 13.08 1.37
C LEU A 616 14.05 12.60 2.62
N ASP A 617 13.01 13.32 3.02
CA ASP A 617 12.05 12.86 4.04
C ASP A 617 10.92 12.09 3.33
N LEU A 618 10.96 10.76 3.41
CA LEU A 618 9.97 9.88 2.80
C LEU A 618 8.57 10.10 3.36
N LYS A 619 8.46 10.51 4.64
CA LYS A 619 7.17 10.87 5.24
C LYS A 619 6.62 12.15 4.63
N ALA A 620 7.43 13.20 4.54
CA ALA A 620 7.01 14.47 3.91
C ALA A 620 6.68 14.28 2.42
N ALA A 621 7.46 13.48 1.69
CA ALA A 621 7.17 13.11 0.30
C ALA A 621 5.83 12.39 0.17
N SER A 622 5.53 11.45 1.07
CA SER A 622 4.26 10.73 1.14
C SER A 622 3.08 11.66 1.45
N GLU A 623 3.23 12.55 2.44
CA GLU A 623 2.20 13.53 2.81
C GLU A 623 1.94 14.52 1.67
N SER A 624 2.98 14.97 0.97
CA SER A 624 2.86 15.84 -0.22
C SER A 624 2.12 15.16 -1.37
N LEU A 625 2.39 13.88 -1.56
CA LEU A 625 1.72 13.04 -2.53
C LEU A 625 0.21 12.97 -2.24
N VAL A 626 -0.18 12.68 -1.00
CA VAL A 626 -1.59 12.64 -0.57
C VAL A 626 -2.26 14.00 -0.74
N ALA A 627 -1.57 15.10 -0.38
CA ALA A 627 -2.08 16.46 -0.53
C ALA A 627 -2.33 16.85 -2.01
N ALA A 628 -1.40 16.51 -2.91
CA ALA A 628 -1.56 16.73 -4.35
C ALA A 628 -2.78 15.99 -4.90
N TYR A 629 -3.02 14.81 -4.40
CA TYR A 629 -4.17 13.97 -4.76
C TYR A 629 -5.49 14.50 -4.29
N ARG A 630 -5.54 14.87 -3.04
CA ARG A 630 -6.71 15.53 -2.49
C ARG A 630 -7.14 16.69 -3.37
N THR A 631 -6.19 17.51 -3.79
CA THR A 631 -6.46 18.66 -4.67
C THR A 631 -7.08 18.21 -6.00
N ARG A 632 -6.54 17.16 -6.63
CA ARG A 632 -7.10 16.61 -7.88
C ARG A 632 -8.49 16.01 -7.69
N ILE A 633 -8.71 15.26 -6.60
CA ILE A 633 -10.03 14.70 -6.29
C ILE A 633 -11.04 15.82 -6.02
N LEU A 634 -10.66 16.86 -5.28
CA LEU A 634 -11.55 18.02 -5.04
C LEU A 634 -11.90 18.76 -6.33
N GLN A 635 -10.95 18.93 -7.24
CA GLN A 635 -11.22 19.50 -8.56
C GLN A 635 -12.18 18.63 -9.38
N ALA A 636 -11.94 17.31 -9.39
CA ALA A 636 -12.83 16.36 -10.08
C ALA A 636 -14.25 16.35 -9.46
N LEU A 637 -14.34 16.43 -8.13
CA LEU A 637 -15.59 16.57 -7.39
C LEU A 637 -16.35 17.84 -7.76
N LEU A 638 -15.66 18.97 -7.84
CA LEU A 638 -16.26 20.25 -8.22
C LEU A 638 -16.84 20.17 -9.64
N ILE A 639 -16.06 19.63 -10.59
CA ILE A 639 -16.50 19.43 -11.98
C ILE A 639 -17.72 18.49 -12.03
N ALA A 640 -17.65 17.34 -11.32
CA ALA A 640 -18.77 16.40 -11.27
C ALA A 640 -20.03 17.02 -10.65
N SER A 641 -19.88 17.80 -9.58
CA SER A 641 -21.00 18.51 -8.93
C SER A 641 -21.63 19.52 -9.88
N LEU A 642 -20.81 20.26 -10.64
CA LEU A 642 -21.31 21.22 -11.63
C LEU A 642 -22.09 20.50 -12.75
N LEU A 643 -21.52 19.42 -13.29
CA LEU A 643 -22.18 18.60 -14.31
C LEU A 643 -23.50 17.99 -13.79
N LEU A 644 -23.50 17.56 -12.53
CA LEU A 644 -24.71 17.03 -11.87
C LEU A 644 -25.81 18.10 -11.76
N VAL A 645 -25.46 19.31 -11.32
CA VAL A 645 -26.38 20.46 -11.24
C VAL A 645 -26.96 20.76 -12.63
N LEU A 646 -26.11 20.79 -13.67
CA LEU A 646 -26.59 21.01 -15.05
C LEU A 646 -27.53 19.90 -15.53
N THR A 647 -27.17 18.63 -15.27
CA THR A 647 -27.97 17.46 -15.66
C THR A 647 -29.32 17.46 -15.00
N ILE A 648 -29.38 17.73 -13.69
CA ILE A 648 -30.63 17.78 -12.94
C ILE A 648 -31.50 18.98 -13.39
N SER A 649 -30.89 20.15 -13.56
CA SER A 649 -31.58 21.36 -14.03
C SER A 649 -32.20 21.16 -15.41
N PHE A 650 -31.45 20.50 -16.31
CA PHE A 650 -31.95 20.17 -17.65
C PHE A 650 -33.06 19.12 -17.61
N ALA A 651 -32.93 18.08 -16.80
CA ALA A 651 -33.88 16.98 -16.67
C ALA A 651 -35.23 17.49 -16.09
N LEU A 652 -35.19 18.33 -15.05
CA LEU A 652 -36.37 18.81 -14.34
C LEU A 652 -36.97 20.08 -14.97
N ARG A 653 -36.25 20.82 -15.80
CA ARG A 653 -36.68 22.02 -16.51
C ARG A 653 -37.34 23.10 -15.63
N SER A 654 -37.08 23.09 -14.32
CA SER A 654 -37.63 24.01 -13.33
C SER A 654 -36.61 24.23 -12.22
N ALA A 655 -36.22 25.48 -11.98
CA ALA A 655 -35.26 25.83 -10.92
C ALA A 655 -35.80 25.47 -9.53
N ARG A 656 -37.11 25.61 -9.30
CA ARG A 656 -37.76 25.24 -8.03
C ARG A 656 -37.66 23.72 -7.79
N ARG A 657 -37.93 22.89 -8.79
CA ARG A 657 -37.84 21.44 -8.71
C ARG A 657 -36.37 20.99 -8.55
N ALA A 658 -35.46 21.61 -9.28
CA ALA A 658 -34.03 21.36 -9.11
C ALA A 658 -33.56 21.70 -7.69
N TRP A 659 -34.03 22.78 -7.09
CA TRP A 659 -33.75 23.15 -5.71
C TRP A 659 -34.17 22.06 -4.71
N HIS A 660 -35.40 21.52 -4.86
CA HIS A 660 -35.90 20.45 -3.98
C HIS A 660 -35.09 19.15 -4.07
N VAL A 661 -34.32 18.94 -5.15
CA VAL A 661 -33.40 17.80 -5.30
C VAL A 661 -32.01 18.14 -4.81
N LEU A 662 -31.46 19.29 -5.21
CA LEU A 662 -30.07 19.64 -4.94
C LEU A 662 -29.82 20.11 -3.50
N ALA A 663 -30.79 20.82 -2.90
CA ALA A 663 -30.60 21.35 -1.55
C ALA A 663 -30.47 20.25 -0.47
N PRO A 664 -31.36 19.22 -0.39
CA PRO A 664 -31.17 18.13 0.56
C PRO A 664 -29.89 17.36 0.30
N MET A 665 -29.47 17.21 -0.97
CA MET A 665 -28.24 16.56 -1.36
C MET A 665 -27.00 17.29 -0.81
N THR A 666 -26.93 18.60 -1.06
CA THR A 666 -25.82 19.43 -0.61
C THR A 666 -25.75 19.49 0.91
N LEU A 667 -26.89 19.72 1.57
CA LEU A 667 -26.96 19.79 3.03
C LEU A 667 -26.57 18.43 3.68
N ALA A 668 -27.06 17.31 3.15
CA ALA A 668 -26.68 15.99 3.67
C ALA A 668 -25.18 15.72 3.54
N THR A 669 -24.58 16.07 2.40
CA THR A 669 -23.14 15.91 2.17
C THR A 669 -22.31 16.69 3.18
N PHE A 670 -22.63 17.97 3.40
CA PHE A 670 -21.94 18.79 4.40
C PHE A 670 -22.25 18.38 5.83
N LEU A 671 -23.45 17.86 6.11
CA LEU A 671 -23.82 17.35 7.43
C LEU A 671 -23.00 16.09 7.79
N VAL A 672 -22.74 15.18 6.83
CA VAL A 672 -21.83 14.04 7.04
C VAL A 672 -20.46 14.53 7.45
N LEU A 673 -19.86 15.45 6.68
CA LEU A 673 -18.57 16.04 7.01
C LEU A 673 -18.55 16.69 8.40
N ALA A 674 -19.59 17.43 8.73
CA ALA A 674 -19.70 18.10 10.01
C ALA A 674 -19.78 17.13 11.20
N VAL A 675 -20.57 16.06 11.06
CA VAL A 675 -20.68 15.00 12.09
C VAL A 675 -19.36 14.25 12.27
N GLU A 676 -18.72 13.84 11.17
CA GLU A 676 -17.43 13.16 11.23
C GLU A 676 -16.35 14.04 11.85
N ARG A 677 -16.31 15.32 11.49
CA ARG A 677 -15.36 16.28 12.06
C ARG A 677 -15.62 16.56 13.54
N LEU A 678 -16.89 16.68 13.94
CA LEU A 678 -17.25 16.87 15.35
C LEU A 678 -16.88 15.64 16.19
N ALA A 679 -16.96 14.43 15.60
CA ALA A 679 -16.48 13.18 16.21
C ALA A 679 -14.93 13.06 16.25
N GLY A 680 -14.18 14.07 15.80
CA GLY A 680 -12.72 14.06 15.78
C GLY A 680 -12.11 13.24 14.64
N ILE A 681 -12.91 12.83 13.64
CA ILE A 681 -12.42 12.04 12.49
C ILE A 681 -11.80 13.01 11.47
N GLU A 682 -10.53 12.82 11.16
CA GLU A 682 -9.84 13.55 10.09
C GLU A 682 -10.27 13.03 8.72
N ILE A 683 -10.55 13.93 7.78
CA ILE A 683 -11.05 13.59 6.46
C ILE A 683 -9.93 13.09 5.56
N SER A 684 -9.97 11.83 5.19
CA SER A 684 -9.05 11.18 4.25
C SER A 684 -9.62 11.19 2.82
N LEU A 685 -8.79 10.77 1.86
CA LEU A 685 -9.21 10.56 0.47
C LEU A 685 -10.40 9.61 0.34
N PHE A 686 -10.49 8.60 1.22
CA PHE A 686 -11.56 7.60 1.20
C PHE A 686 -12.90 8.16 1.66
N HIS A 687 -12.90 9.14 2.56
CA HIS A 687 -14.12 9.88 2.92
C HIS A 687 -14.64 10.69 1.71
N LEU A 688 -13.75 11.34 0.93
CA LEU A 688 -14.17 12.06 -0.28
C LEU A 688 -14.77 11.12 -1.33
N VAL A 689 -14.18 9.95 -1.52
CA VAL A 689 -14.72 8.88 -2.40
C VAL A 689 -16.10 8.42 -1.90
N ALA A 690 -16.23 8.21 -0.60
CA ALA A 690 -17.47 7.80 0.03
C ALA A 690 -18.58 8.84 -0.08
N LEU A 691 -18.25 10.14 0.00
CA LEU A 691 -19.21 11.23 -0.20
C LEU A 691 -19.79 11.25 -1.63
N ILE A 692 -18.98 10.96 -2.65
CA ILE A 692 -19.48 10.83 -4.03
C ILE A 692 -20.50 9.69 -4.11
N LEU A 693 -20.18 8.55 -3.49
CA LEU A 693 -21.06 7.39 -3.46
C LEU A 693 -22.37 7.70 -2.71
N ALA A 694 -22.28 8.30 -1.53
CA ALA A 694 -23.44 8.70 -0.74
C ALA A 694 -24.32 9.72 -1.49
N GLY A 695 -23.69 10.69 -2.18
CA GLY A 695 -24.39 11.66 -3.02
C GLY A 695 -25.11 11.02 -4.20
N GLY A 696 -24.47 10.04 -4.86
CA GLY A 696 -25.10 9.27 -5.94
C GLY A 696 -26.36 8.51 -5.48
N LEU A 697 -26.30 7.84 -4.31
CA LEU A 697 -27.45 7.18 -3.67
C LEU A 697 -28.52 8.20 -3.26
N GLY A 698 -28.12 9.27 -2.60
CA GLY A 698 -29.01 10.32 -2.09
C GLY A 698 -29.78 11.02 -3.19
N LEU A 699 -29.17 11.21 -4.36
CA LEU A 699 -29.84 11.78 -5.51
C LEU A 699 -31.08 10.99 -5.94
N HIS A 700 -30.98 9.66 -5.92
CA HIS A 700 -32.12 8.80 -6.23
C HIS A 700 -33.29 9.05 -5.29
N TYR A 701 -33.04 9.24 -3.99
CA TYR A 701 -34.10 9.49 -3.02
C TYR A 701 -34.78 10.84 -3.28
N ALA A 702 -33.99 11.90 -3.47
CA ALA A 702 -34.50 13.23 -3.73
C ALA A 702 -35.32 13.31 -5.03
N LEU A 703 -34.83 12.70 -6.13
CA LEU A 703 -35.54 12.66 -7.41
C LEU A 703 -36.90 11.93 -7.33
N PHE A 704 -36.97 10.84 -6.55
CA PHE A 704 -38.18 10.07 -6.44
C PHE A 704 -39.21 10.74 -5.52
N PHE A 705 -38.82 11.44 -4.45
CA PHE A 705 -39.72 12.20 -3.60
C PHE A 705 -40.16 13.52 -4.24
N GLU A 706 -39.40 14.07 -5.17
CA GLU A 706 -39.75 15.29 -5.91
C GLU A 706 -40.86 15.03 -6.95
N ARG A 707 -41.00 13.76 -7.42
CA ARG A 707 -42.05 13.39 -8.37
C ARG A 707 -43.40 13.39 -7.71
N ASP A 708 -44.14 14.47 -7.90
CA ASP A 708 -45.56 14.52 -7.53
C ASP A 708 -46.39 13.77 -8.57
N THR A 709 -47.04 12.69 -8.15
CA THR A 709 -47.86 11.85 -9.04
C THR A 709 -49.39 12.06 -8.81
N GLY A 710 -49.78 12.81 -7.77
CA GLY A 710 -51.18 12.95 -7.39
C GLY A 710 -51.88 11.64 -6.96
N ASP A 711 -51.24 10.48 -7.16
CA ASP A 711 -51.77 9.15 -6.80
C ASP A 711 -51.20 8.69 -5.45
N PRO A 712 -52.02 8.58 -4.39
CA PRO A 712 -51.56 8.12 -3.08
C PRO A 712 -50.97 6.71 -3.09
N ALA A 713 -51.42 5.84 -3.98
CA ALA A 713 -50.88 4.50 -4.12
C ALA A 713 -49.47 4.53 -4.71
N GLU A 714 -49.19 5.37 -5.69
CA GLU A 714 -47.89 5.56 -6.29
C GLU A 714 -46.91 6.20 -5.29
N GLN A 715 -47.33 7.12 -4.48
CA GLN A 715 -46.54 7.71 -3.40
C GLN A 715 -46.16 6.66 -2.35
N ARG A 716 -47.05 5.72 -2.00
CA ARG A 716 -46.74 4.58 -1.12
C ARG A 716 -45.73 3.62 -1.75
N ARG A 717 -45.86 3.32 -3.05
CA ARG A 717 -44.86 2.49 -3.77
C ARG A 717 -43.49 3.14 -3.79
N THR A 718 -43.45 4.46 -4.00
CA THR A 718 -42.17 5.24 -3.94
C THR A 718 -41.55 5.18 -2.55
N LEU A 719 -42.36 5.37 -1.48
CA LEU A 719 -41.88 5.28 -0.10
C LEU A 719 -41.36 3.89 0.21
N HIS A 720 -42.10 2.83 -0.18
CA HIS A 720 -41.66 1.43 -0.01
C HIS A 720 -40.32 1.19 -0.70
N ALA A 721 -40.17 1.54 -1.99
CA ALA A 721 -38.94 1.37 -2.75
C ALA A 721 -37.79 2.07 -2.06
N THR A 722 -37.97 3.31 -1.63
CA THR A 722 -36.91 4.10 -1.01
C THR A 722 -36.50 3.53 0.36
N ILE A 723 -37.45 3.11 1.20
CA ILE A 723 -37.16 2.46 2.49
C ILE A 723 -36.34 1.18 2.27
N VAL A 724 -36.73 0.32 1.31
CA VAL A 724 -36.00 -0.91 1.02
C VAL A 724 -34.59 -0.60 0.51
N CYS A 725 -34.41 0.40 -0.37
CA CYS A 725 -33.10 0.84 -0.84
C CYS A 725 -32.22 1.38 0.30
N VAL A 726 -32.78 2.24 1.16
CA VAL A 726 -32.06 2.79 2.33
C VAL A 726 -31.63 1.69 3.28
N LEU A 727 -32.54 0.77 3.63
CA LEU A 727 -32.23 -0.33 4.54
C LEU A 727 -31.19 -1.28 3.94
N SER A 728 -31.23 -1.54 2.63
CA SER A 728 -30.22 -2.35 1.95
C SER A 728 -28.84 -1.68 1.94
N ALA A 729 -28.78 -0.37 1.69
CA ALA A 729 -27.56 0.39 1.73
C ALA A 729 -26.98 0.47 3.17
N LEU A 730 -27.83 0.76 4.17
CA LEU A 730 -27.42 0.79 5.58
C LEU A 730 -26.94 -0.59 6.07
N LEU A 731 -27.53 -1.68 5.61
CA LEU A 731 -27.07 -3.02 5.92
C LEU A 731 -25.65 -3.26 5.41
N VAL A 732 -25.38 -2.96 4.15
CA VAL A 732 -24.08 -3.21 3.51
C VAL A 732 -23.03 -2.25 4.07
N PHE A 733 -23.27 -0.95 4.01
CA PHE A 733 -22.31 0.06 4.44
C PHE A 733 -22.19 0.18 5.95
N GLY A 734 -23.27 -0.09 6.69
CA GLY A 734 -23.24 -0.19 8.15
C GLY A 734 -22.32 -1.33 8.64
N MET A 735 -22.34 -2.47 7.97
CA MET A 735 -21.42 -3.56 8.27
C MET A 735 -19.97 -3.15 7.97
N LEU A 736 -19.71 -2.41 6.89
CA LEU A 736 -18.39 -1.87 6.60
C LEU A 736 -17.92 -0.84 7.63
N ALA A 737 -18.83 -0.07 8.23
CA ALA A 737 -18.50 0.89 9.29
C ALA A 737 -17.93 0.22 10.56
N TRP A 738 -18.21 -1.05 10.78
CA TRP A 738 -17.66 -1.86 11.87
C TRP A 738 -16.35 -2.57 11.52
N ALA A 739 -15.84 -2.41 10.28
CA ALA A 739 -14.57 -3.00 9.89
C ALA A 739 -13.41 -2.43 10.73
N THR A 740 -12.42 -3.27 11.02
CA THR A 740 -11.18 -2.83 11.69
C THR A 740 -10.22 -2.14 10.70
N ILE A 741 -10.41 -2.36 9.40
CA ILE A 741 -9.62 -1.73 8.35
C ILE A 741 -10.07 -0.27 8.20
N PRO A 742 -9.18 0.72 8.46
CA PRO A 742 -9.56 2.13 8.49
C PRO A 742 -10.23 2.61 7.20
N VAL A 743 -9.76 2.13 6.05
CA VAL A 743 -10.31 2.46 4.72
C VAL A 743 -11.76 1.98 4.58
N LEU A 744 -12.05 0.74 4.94
CA LEU A 744 -13.40 0.16 4.89
C LEU A 744 -14.33 0.87 5.85
N ARG A 745 -13.85 1.12 7.07
CA ARG A 745 -14.58 1.85 8.11
C ARG A 745 -14.92 3.27 7.68
N ALA A 746 -13.97 4.01 7.10
CA ALA A 746 -14.20 5.36 6.59
C ALA A 746 -15.33 5.37 5.53
N ILE A 747 -15.25 4.48 4.53
CA ILE A 747 -16.27 4.38 3.49
C ILE A 747 -17.60 3.95 4.07
N GLY A 748 -17.64 2.93 4.92
CA GLY A 748 -18.86 2.42 5.53
C GLY A 748 -19.57 3.46 6.36
N LEU A 749 -18.84 4.18 7.22
CA LEU A 749 -19.40 5.21 8.09
C LEU A 749 -19.96 6.39 7.27
N THR A 750 -19.14 6.96 6.38
CA THR A 750 -19.51 8.11 5.54
C THR A 750 -20.73 7.81 4.68
N VAL A 751 -20.78 6.63 4.03
CA VAL A 751 -21.93 6.26 3.19
C VAL A 751 -23.17 6.00 4.04
N SER A 752 -23.04 5.31 5.18
CA SER A 752 -24.19 5.05 6.07
C SER A 752 -24.81 6.34 6.60
N LEU A 753 -23.98 7.27 7.09
CA LEU A 753 -24.43 8.59 7.52
C LEU A 753 -25.06 9.36 6.35
N GLY A 754 -24.40 9.31 5.18
CA GLY A 754 -24.88 9.97 3.97
C GLY A 754 -26.25 9.46 3.55
N VAL A 755 -26.44 8.15 3.43
CA VAL A 755 -27.72 7.52 3.08
C VAL A 755 -28.82 7.92 4.06
N ALA A 756 -28.54 7.87 5.37
CA ALA A 756 -29.50 8.26 6.40
C ALA A 756 -29.88 9.75 6.29
N PHE A 757 -28.91 10.64 6.17
CA PHE A 757 -29.16 12.07 6.09
C PHE A 757 -29.83 12.47 4.77
N HIS A 758 -29.42 11.89 3.64
CA HIS A 758 -30.08 12.10 2.36
C HIS A 758 -31.55 11.67 2.40
N PHE A 759 -31.84 10.50 2.97
CA PHE A 759 -33.23 10.03 3.11
C PHE A 759 -34.06 10.97 3.98
N CYS A 760 -33.58 11.34 5.18
CA CYS A 760 -34.30 12.22 6.09
C CYS A 760 -34.53 13.60 5.49
N LEU A 761 -33.50 14.23 4.92
CA LEU A 761 -33.61 15.56 4.34
C LEU A 761 -34.47 15.57 3.07
N SER A 762 -34.42 14.50 2.25
CA SER A 762 -35.30 14.37 1.08
C SER A 762 -36.78 14.29 1.46
N ILE A 763 -37.13 13.64 2.58
CA ILE A 763 -38.50 13.62 3.10
C ILE A 763 -38.91 14.98 3.65
N LEU A 764 -38.05 15.61 4.47
CA LEU A 764 -38.36 16.87 5.14
C LEU A 764 -38.46 18.06 4.16
N MET A 765 -37.74 17.98 3.03
CA MET A 765 -37.70 19.04 2.03
C MET A 765 -38.54 18.72 0.79
N ALA A 766 -39.20 17.56 0.74
CA ALA A 766 -40.14 17.23 -0.34
C ALA A 766 -41.31 18.25 -0.40
N PRO A 767 -41.77 18.62 -1.60
CA PRO A 767 -42.91 19.53 -1.73
C PRO A 767 -44.16 18.94 -1.07
N HIS A 768 -45.01 19.83 -0.44
CA HIS A 768 -46.30 19.41 0.04
C HIS A 768 -47.18 19.08 -1.17
N THR A 769 -47.73 17.89 -1.21
CA THR A 769 -48.83 17.57 -2.10
C THR A 769 -50.05 18.28 -1.55
N HIS A 770 -50.44 19.42 -2.14
CA HIS A 770 -51.75 19.96 -1.91
C HIS A 770 -52.75 18.96 -2.50
N VAL A 771 -53.39 18.17 -1.65
CA VAL A 771 -54.69 17.60 -2.02
C VAL A 771 -55.56 18.83 -2.24
N ALA A 772 -55.92 19.12 -3.49
CA ALA A 772 -56.98 20.06 -3.77
C ALA A 772 -58.24 19.46 -3.11
N GLU A 773 -58.68 20.03 -2.01
CA GLU A 773 -60.03 19.86 -1.54
C GLU A 773 -60.92 20.61 -2.56
N ASP A 774 -61.43 19.85 -3.55
CA ASP A 774 -62.64 20.21 -4.29
C ASP A 774 -63.86 19.49 -3.70
#